data_829f822330ebb8a5f293f88f951808f0
#
_entry.id   829f822330ebb8a5f293f88f951808f0
#
_cell.length_a   1.000
_cell.length_b   1.000
_cell.length_c   1.000
_cell.angle_alpha   90.00
_cell.angle_beta   90.00
_cell.angle_gamma   90.00
#
_symmetry.space_group_name_H-M   'P 1'
#
loop_
_entity.id
_entity.type
_entity.pdbx_description
1 polymer ?
#
loop_
_entity_poly.entity_id
_entity_poly.type
_entity_poly.pdbx_seq_one_letter_code
_entity_poly.pdbx_strand_id
1 'polypeptide(L)'
;MFIIQKKYRSSLKPGIFTVFLFFCCNAYPQNSSERDTLRNSPVFFIHFHNSISLYGNQEQHNLSSGLIAPKIIQEDKNLIFFDSLKVKASKNRLTKKLYDFVIIAHDTTVKKQITGTSDANYIKYKGIRIRNINIQRLNVFGTNINNPTFNRATRADNIFNKTHVNTNEKIIRNNLLFHKGDTISPLLLSDNERILRQLPFIDDARIIIVPLSDTEADIQVLTKDVYSLGGSYTYKGLKKGSVSLFEKNIIGLGHELGFEMPYDANAPDSPGFGVHYTINNIIKSFVNLNVYYLNGLGNQTYGFDLSRKLVSSSTKYAGGISIKHIKTKDNLGTLAVPEPLKFNSHDYWLSRSFLIDKESVTRIIIGGRYLRNNVFDRPIIQPDSYFNLANYRMYLGSFAYSVQKYYKTSLIYGYGRTEDIPYGGLLRVTYGSEYNEFNKYMKRTYMGTEYSFGKSNKTLGYFYVSSGLATYLYGNLPMQGIFSLNMKYFSNLVSFRNNKIRNFINFDYTRGFERNRDESLRFVSINGFSGFKNDSVYGKQRLTVSLESVLFSPANIYGFRFAFFGFADFSSLFATNETIANGIALAAIGLGIRIRNDNLVFNTFQIRLGFFPNPPMYSKINNLTVSGEQLLRPNNFDSGPPSIIPYR
;
A
#
# COMPACT_ATOMS: atom_id res chain seq x y z
N MET A 1 0.53 33.08 26.81
CA MET A 1 1.79 33.41 27.49
C MET A 1 2.92 32.93 26.56
N PHE A 2 3.49 33.87 25.82
CA PHE A 2 4.55 33.61 24.85
C PHE A 2 5.86 33.41 25.60
N ILE A 3 6.47 32.25 25.48
CA ILE A 3 7.88 32.05 25.85
C ILE A 3 8.64 31.89 24.54
N ILE A 4 9.31 32.97 24.16
CA ILE A 4 10.34 33.00 23.13
C ILE A 4 11.58 32.36 23.75
N GLN A 5 11.99 31.21 23.28
CA GLN A 5 13.34 30.70 23.54
C GLN A 5 14.25 30.83 22.33
N LYS A 6 15.32 31.54 22.59
CA LYS A 6 16.45 31.85 21.72
C LYS A 6 17.20 30.62 21.21
N LYS A 7 17.52 30.70 19.93
CA LYS A 7 18.63 30.12 19.17
C LYS A 7 19.57 29.16 19.90
N TYR A 8 19.59 27.89 19.44
CA TYR A 8 20.83 27.14 19.31
C TYR A 8 21.08 26.87 17.82
N ARG A 9 22.07 27.56 17.26
CA ARG A 9 22.69 27.24 15.97
C ARG A 9 23.58 26.02 16.21
N SER A 10 23.18 24.82 15.82
CA SER A 10 24.11 23.74 15.55
C SER A 10 24.38 23.69 14.06
N SER A 11 25.61 24.05 13.68
CA SER A 11 26.09 23.92 12.31
C SER A 11 26.18 22.43 11.94
N LEU A 12 25.19 21.91 11.27
CA LEU A 12 25.31 20.65 10.55
C LEU A 12 26.28 20.88 9.37
N LYS A 13 27.48 20.31 9.46
CA LYS A 13 28.43 20.30 8.35
C LYS A 13 27.79 19.57 7.16
N PRO A 14 27.84 20.13 5.93
CA PRO A 14 27.16 19.55 4.75
C PRO A 14 27.73 18.20 4.25
N GLY A 15 28.71 17.63 4.96
CA GLY A 15 29.43 16.44 4.49
C GLY A 15 28.69 15.11 4.52
N ILE A 16 27.62 14.98 5.32
CA ILE A 16 26.89 13.68 5.45
C ILE A 16 25.81 13.51 4.36
N PHE A 17 25.29 14.60 3.84
CA PHE A 17 24.27 14.56 2.79
C PHE A 17 24.84 14.21 1.41
N THR A 18 26.11 14.53 1.16
CA THR A 18 26.79 14.29 -0.12
C THR A 18 27.12 12.83 -0.38
N VAL A 19 27.35 12.03 0.66
CA VAL A 19 27.72 10.60 0.52
C VAL A 19 26.54 9.73 0.05
N PHE A 20 25.31 10.09 0.41
CA PHE A 20 24.13 9.30 0.00
C PHE A 20 23.64 9.60 -1.43
N LEU A 21 23.85 10.82 -1.92
CA LEU A 21 23.54 11.21 -3.32
C LEU A 21 24.52 10.60 -4.33
N PHE A 22 25.77 10.32 -3.93
CA PHE A 22 26.78 9.76 -4.82
C PHE A 22 26.54 8.25 -5.15
N PHE A 23 25.82 7.53 -4.31
CA PHE A 23 25.50 6.11 -4.59
C PHE A 23 24.40 5.92 -5.65
N CYS A 24 23.60 6.95 -5.92
CA CYS A 24 22.53 6.89 -6.91
C CYS A 24 22.95 7.30 -8.34
N CYS A 25 24.09 7.97 -8.51
CA CYS A 25 24.47 8.56 -9.81
C CYS A 25 25.48 7.77 -10.65
N ASN A 26 26.00 6.64 -10.17
CA ASN A 26 27.07 5.90 -10.88
C ASN A 26 26.60 4.69 -11.73
N ALA A 27 25.40 4.74 -12.29
CA ALA A 27 24.91 3.71 -13.22
C ALA A 27 24.54 4.30 -14.60
N TYR A 28 25.47 5.06 -15.22
CA TYR A 28 25.35 5.42 -16.63
C TYR A 28 26.54 4.87 -17.42
N PRO A 29 26.31 4.14 -18.53
CA PRO A 29 27.36 3.87 -19.50
C PRO A 29 27.61 5.14 -20.32
N GLN A 30 28.84 5.62 -20.27
CA GLN A 30 29.32 6.64 -21.19
C GLN A 30 29.41 6.09 -22.60
N ASN A 31 28.72 6.69 -23.54
CA ASN A 31 29.12 6.70 -24.94
C ASN A 31 29.56 8.10 -25.33
N SER A 32 30.74 8.11 -25.90
CA SER A 32 31.60 9.20 -26.31
C SER A 32 31.00 10.11 -27.38
N SER A 33 31.18 11.37 -27.30
CA SER A 33 32.00 12.24 -28.15
C SER A 33 31.51 13.67 -28.04
N GLU A 34 32.33 14.54 -27.57
CA GLU A 34 32.88 15.74 -28.18
C GLU A 34 33.52 16.67 -27.15
N ARG A 35 34.63 17.24 -27.59
CA ARG A 35 35.54 18.11 -26.83
C ARG A 35 34.93 19.49 -26.57
N ASP A 36 35.20 20.11 -25.43
CA ASP A 36 36.12 21.23 -25.30
C ASP A 36 36.14 21.83 -23.87
N THR A 37 37.37 21.96 -23.42
CA THR A 37 38.01 22.91 -22.49
C THR A 37 37.20 23.66 -21.42
N LEU A 38 37.56 23.50 -20.12
CA LEU A 38 38.33 24.44 -19.29
C LEU A 38 38.29 24.12 -17.78
N ARG A 39 39.53 23.96 -17.23
CA ARG A 39 40.08 24.33 -15.91
C ARG A 39 39.52 23.81 -14.58
N ASN A 40 40.36 22.95 -13.99
CA ASN A 40 40.90 22.93 -12.61
C ASN A 40 39.96 22.89 -11.41
N SER A 41 39.84 21.70 -10.83
CA SER A 41 39.98 21.44 -9.37
C SER A 41 40.19 19.94 -9.13
N PRO A 42 40.98 19.51 -8.13
CA PRO A 42 41.46 18.12 -8.02
C PRO A 42 40.39 17.21 -7.47
N VAL A 43 40.08 16.16 -8.22
CA VAL A 43 39.23 15.04 -7.81
C VAL A 43 40.13 13.88 -7.46
N PHE A 44 40.07 13.43 -6.22
CA PHE A 44 40.71 12.18 -5.82
C PHE A 44 39.97 10.99 -6.42
N PHE A 45 40.64 10.26 -7.31
CA PHE A 45 40.19 8.97 -7.82
C PHE A 45 40.76 7.83 -6.98
N ILE A 46 39.87 7.01 -6.43
CA ILE A 46 40.27 5.68 -5.93
C ILE A 46 40.03 4.68 -7.07
N HIS A 47 41.12 4.19 -7.64
CA HIS A 47 41.10 3.17 -8.68
C HIS A 47 40.94 1.78 -8.04
N PHE A 48 39.87 1.06 -8.42
CA PHE A 48 39.82 -0.39 -8.26
C PHE A 48 40.16 -1.05 -9.62
N HIS A 49 41.30 -1.70 -9.65
CA HIS A 49 41.70 -2.53 -10.77
C HIS A 49 40.86 -3.80 -10.80
N ASN A 50 40.14 -4.03 -11.87
CA ASN A 50 39.68 -5.36 -12.27
C ASN A 50 40.02 -5.58 -13.74
N SER A 51 41.05 -6.41 -13.97
CA SER A 51 41.47 -6.89 -15.26
C SER A 51 40.42 -7.84 -15.85
N ILE A 52 39.81 -7.45 -16.96
CA ILE A 52 39.03 -8.34 -17.84
C ILE A 52 39.77 -8.38 -19.16
N SER A 53 40.28 -9.57 -19.52
CA SER A 53 40.83 -9.86 -20.82
C SER A 53 39.74 -9.98 -21.87
N LEU A 54 39.85 -9.15 -22.90
CA LEU A 54 39.10 -9.27 -24.16
C LEU A 54 39.76 -10.31 -25.07
N TYR A 55 38.97 -11.24 -25.61
CA TYR A 55 39.29 -11.90 -26.87
C TYR A 55 38.19 -11.63 -27.88
N GLY A 56 38.64 -11.22 -29.04
CA GLY A 56 37.82 -10.65 -30.10
C GLY A 56 37.22 -11.68 -31.06
N ASN A 57 36.43 -11.10 -31.93
CA ASN A 57 35.61 -11.63 -33.01
C ASN A 57 36.29 -12.60 -33.96
N GLN A 58 35.51 -13.55 -34.47
CA GLN A 58 35.34 -13.74 -35.94
C GLN A 58 34.07 -14.53 -36.22
N GLU A 59 33.27 -14.02 -37.15
CA GLU A 59 32.17 -14.70 -37.82
C GLU A 59 32.69 -15.80 -38.73
N GLN A 60 32.00 -16.94 -38.75
CA GLN A 60 31.82 -17.72 -39.98
C GLN A 60 30.60 -18.64 -39.86
N HIS A 61 29.73 -18.52 -40.86
CA HIS A 61 28.65 -19.45 -41.18
C HIS A 61 29.18 -20.86 -41.42
N ASN A 62 28.50 -21.88 -40.87
CA ASN A 62 28.13 -23.07 -41.63
C ASN A 62 27.11 -23.94 -40.88
N LEU A 63 26.11 -24.39 -41.64
CA LEU A 63 25.11 -25.39 -41.27
C LEU A 63 25.76 -26.75 -41.02
N SER A 64 25.33 -27.45 -39.96
CA SER A 64 24.87 -28.85 -40.04
C SER A 64 24.61 -29.45 -38.67
N SER A 65 23.44 -30.11 -38.56
CA SER A 65 23.08 -31.30 -37.76
C SER A 65 23.56 -31.44 -36.31
N GLY A 66 22.62 -31.33 -35.41
CA GLY A 66 22.31 -32.27 -34.32
C GLY A 66 23.42 -32.71 -33.37
N LEU A 67 23.42 -32.09 -32.21
CA LEU A 67 23.65 -32.76 -30.91
C LEU A 67 23.39 -31.72 -29.82
N ILE A 68 22.36 -31.95 -29.05
CA ILE A 68 22.02 -31.10 -27.87
C ILE A 68 23.10 -31.37 -26.82
N ALA A 69 24.07 -30.47 -26.71
CA ALA A 69 24.98 -30.44 -25.57
C ALA A 69 24.19 -30.12 -24.28
N PRO A 70 24.42 -30.84 -23.18
CA PRO A 70 23.78 -30.54 -21.93
C PRO A 70 24.24 -29.15 -21.45
N LYS A 71 23.26 -28.23 -21.29
CA LYS A 71 23.46 -26.94 -20.66
C LYS A 71 24.00 -27.18 -19.26
N ILE A 72 25.26 -26.80 -19.02
CA ILE A 72 25.89 -26.85 -17.70
C ILE A 72 24.98 -26.05 -16.76
N ILE A 73 24.27 -26.77 -15.92
CA ILE A 73 23.46 -26.17 -14.83
C ILE A 73 24.49 -25.61 -13.86
N GLN A 74 24.61 -24.30 -13.82
CA GLN A 74 25.36 -23.60 -12.80
C GLN A 74 24.72 -23.97 -11.46
N GLU A 75 25.37 -24.85 -10.70
CA GLU A 75 24.87 -25.31 -9.39
C GLU A 75 24.61 -24.10 -8.49
N ASP A 76 23.37 -23.96 -8.07
CA ASP A 76 22.94 -22.88 -7.21
C ASP A 76 23.59 -23.06 -5.82
N LYS A 77 24.48 -22.14 -5.43
CA LYS A 77 25.17 -22.19 -4.12
C LYS A 77 24.22 -22.28 -2.94
N ASN A 78 22.97 -21.91 -3.13
CA ASN A 78 21.92 -22.07 -2.11
C ASN A 78 21.51 -23.55 -1.97
N LEU A 79 21.46 -24.32 -3.05
CA LEU A 79 21.23 -25.77 -3.00
C LEU A 79 22.33 -26.46 -2.19
N ILE A 80 23.59 -26.10 -2.43
CA ILE A 80 24.74 -26.64 -1.70
C ILE A 80 24.68 -26.29 -0.21
N PHE A 81 24.26 -25.05 0.12
CA PHE A 81 24.08 -24.62 1.51
C PHE A 81 22.98 -25.44 2.22
N PHE A 82 21.83 -25.62 1.59
CA PHE A 82 20.72 -26.37 2.18
C PHE A 82 20.98 -27.88 2.21
N ASP A 83 21.68 -28.44 1.24
CA ASP A 83 22.15 -29.82 1.29
C ASP A 83 23.16 -30.04 2.42
N SER A 84 24.08 -29.09 2.63
CA SER A 84 25.01 -29.14 3.76
C SER A 84 24.29 -29.03 5.12
N LEU A 85 23.24 -28.22 5.21
CA LEU A 85 22.39 -28.10 6.39
C LEU A 85 21.58 -29.38 6.63
N LYS A 86 21.10 -30.03 5.57
CA LYS A 86 20.40 -31.32 5.60
C LYS A 86 21.31 -32.42 6.13
N VAL A 87 22.55 -32.48 5.65
CA VAL A 87 23.56 -33.44 6.12
C VAL A 87 23.90 -33.19 7.60
N LYS A 88 24.04 -31.93 8.03
CA LYS A 88 24.26 -31.59 9.45
C LYS A 88 23.06 -31.90 10.34
N ALA A 89 21.86 -31.61 9.86
CA ALA A 89 20.61 -31.90 10.59
C ALA A 89 20.30 -33.39 10.67
N SER A 90 20.73 -34.20 9.69
CA SER A 90 20.53 -35.65 9.65
C SER A 90 21.32 -36.42 10.70
N LYS A 91 22.33 -35.79 11.35
CA LYS A 91 23.14 -36.42 12.39
C LYS A 91 22.38 -36.69 13.71
N ASN A 92 21.23 -36.05 13.94
CA ASN A 92 20.42 -36.28 15.12
C ASN A 92 18.94 -36.46 14.70
N ARG A 93 18.25 -37.45 15.30
CA ARG A 93 16.85 -37.79 15.00
C ARG A 93 15.89 -36.60 15.21
N LEU A 94 16.15 -35.75 16.21
CA LEU A 94 15.35 -34.59 16.54
C LEU A 94 15.60 -33.44 15.55
N THR A 95 16.86 -33.17 15.22
CA THR A 95 17.26 -32.14 14.24
C THR A 95 16.86 -32.54 12.84
N LYS A 96 16.87 -33.83 12.48
CA LYS A 96 16.34 -34.33 11.21
C LYS A 96 14.83 -34.12 11.10
N LYS A 97 14.06 -34.47 12.15
CA LYS A 97 12.61 -34.19 12.18
C LYS A 97 12.30 -32.69 12.11
N LEU A 98 13.07 -31.87 12.79
CA LEU A 98 13.00 -30.41 12.72
C LEU A 98 13.37 -29.91 11.30
N TYR A 99 14.41 -30.44 10.68
CA TYR A 99 14.82 -30.08 9.32
C TYR A 99 13.74 -30.47 8.30
N ASP A 100 13.23 -31.72 8.34
CA ASP A 100 12.18 -32.21 7.45
C ASP A 100 10.83 -31.49 7.69
N PHE A 101 10.63 -30.95 8.89
CA PHE A 101 9.51 -30.08 9.23
C PHE A 101 9.74 -28.64 8.80
N VAL A 102 10.99 -28.13 8.80
CA VAL A 102 11.38 -26.73 8.61
C VAL A 102 11.72 -26.36 7.16
N ILE A 103 12.32 -27.24 6.37
CA ILE A 103 12.84 -26.85 5.05
C ILE A 103 11.95 -27.36 3.91
N ILE A 104 11.22 -26.42 3.31
CA ILE A 104 10.49 -26.62 2.06
C ILE A 104 11.47 -26.48 0.89
N ALA A 105 11.39 -27.41 -0.07
CA ALA A 105 12.17 -27.35 -1.30
C ALA A 105 12.02 -26.00 -2.01
N HIS A 106 13.14 -25.43 -2.44
CA HIS A 106 13.17 -24.17 -3.17
C HIS A 106 12.31 -24.21 -4.43
N ASP A 107 11.42 -23.23 -4.56
CA ASP A 107 10.84 -22.87 -5.84
C ASP A 107 11.90 -22.11 -6.65
N THR A 108 12.67 -22.83 -7.47
CA THR A 108 13.70 -22.28 -8.35
C THR A 108 13.11 -21.66 -9.63
N THR A 109 11.78 -21.60 -9.76
CA THR A 109 11.18 -20.90 -10.89
C THR A 109 11.46 -19.41 -10.79
N VAL A 110 12.46 -18.97 -11.55
CA VAL A 110 12.72 -17.54 -11.77
C VAL A 110 11.46 -16.94 -12.35
N LYS A 111 10.70 -16.20 -11.54
CA LYS A 111 9.54 -15.45 -12.04
C LYS A 111 10.06 -14.49 -13.11
N LYS A 112 9.76 -14.79 -14.37
CA LYS A 112 10.05 -13.88 -15.48
C LYS A 112 9.36 -12.56 -15.15
N GLN A 113 10.13 -11.50 -15.04
CA GLN A 113 9.58 -10.17 -14.73
C GLN A 113 8.61 -9.81 -15.86
N ILE A 114 7.31 -9.80 -15.56
CA ILE A 114 6.29 -9.43 -16.53
C ILE A 114 6.35 -7.90 -16.62
N THR A 115 7.03 -7.39 -17.62
CA THR A 115 7.08 -5.96 -17.94
C THR A 115 6.13 -5.70 -19.10
N GLY A 116 5.02 -5.05 -18.84
CA GLY A 116 4.05 -4.71 -19.88
C GLY A 116 2.69 -4.29 -19.30
N THR A 117 1.84 -3.75 -20.15
CA THR A 117 0.45 -3.47 -19.78
C THR A 117 -0.24 -4.77 -19.38
N SER A 118 -1.14 -4.69 -18.40
CA SER A 118 -1.79 -5.88 -17.84
C SER A 118 -2.58 -6.69 -18.86
N ASP A 119 -3.05 -6.06 -19.93
CA ASP A 119 -3.85 -6.63 -21.02
C ASP A 119 -3.02 -7.22 -22.19
N ALA A 120 -1.70 -6.95 -22.23
CA ALA A 120 -0.82 -7.29 -23.36
C ALA A 120 -0.90 -8.79 -23.78
N ASN A 121 -1.02 -9.69 -22.79
CA ASN A 121 -1.09 -11.13 -23.04
C ASN A 121 -2.39 -11.58 -23.74
N TYR A 122 -3.42 -10.74 -23.72
CA TYR A 122 -4.76 -11.07 -24.24
C TYR A 122 -5.04 -10.43 -25.60
N ILE A 123 -4.24 -9.46 -26.04
CA ILE A 123 -4.49 -8.65 -27.27
C ILE A 123 -4.68 -9.54 -28.50
N LYS A 124 -3.86 -10.57 -28.65
CA LYS A 124 -3.93 -11.49 -29.80
C LYS A 124 -5.22 -12.31 -29.91
N TYR A 125 -6.01 -12.37 -28.82
CA TYR A 125 -7.27 -13.13 -28.77
C TYR A 125 -8.49 -12.21 -28.78
N LYS A 126 -8.33 -10.91 -29.05
CA LYS A 126 -9.43 -9.94 -29.09
C LYS A 126 -10.49 -10.36 -30.11
N GLY A 127 -11.75 -10.43 -29.66
CA GLY A 127 -12.90 -10.74 -30.52
C GLY A 127 -13.24 -12.23 -30.64
N ILE A 128 -12.38 -13.15 -30.20
CA ILE A 128 -12.67 -14.59 -30.18
C ILE A 128 -13.80 -14.85 -29.16
N ARG A 129 -14.75 -15.75 -29.50
CA ARG A 129 -15.88 -16.11 -28.65
C ARG A 129 -15.47 -17.05 -27.53
N ILE A 130 -15.96 -16.81 -26.32
CA ILE A 130 -15.76 -17.66 -25.15
C ILE A 130 -16.73 -18.86 -25.22
N ARG A 131 -16.21 -20.07 -25.45
CA ARG A 131 -17.01 -21.29 -25.48
C ARG A 131 -17.33 -21.79 -24.08
N ASN A 132 -16.31 -21.95 -23.21
CA ASN A 132 -16.46 -22.40 -21.83
C ASN A 132 -15.55 -21.63 -20.88
N ILE A 133 -15.94 -21.63 -19.58
CA ILE A 133 -15.15 -21.04 -18.49
C ILE A 133 -14.93 -22.13 -17.45
N ASN A 134 -13.69 -22.57 -17.32
CA ASN A 134 -13.26 -23.57 -16.36
C ASN A 134 -12.53 -22.90 -15.19
N ILE A 135 -12.91 -23.22 -13.96
CA ILE A 135 -12.27 -22.69 -12.75
C ILE A 135 -11.42 -23.80 -12.12
N GLN A 136 -10.14 -23.53 -11.95
CA GLN A 136 -9.22 -24.41 -11.25
C GLN A 136 -8.72 -23.71 -10.00
N ARG A 137 -9.03 -24.29 -8.85
CA ARG A 137 -8.60 -23.84 -7.52
C ARG A 137 -7.36 -24.62 -7.13
N LEU A 138 -6.28 -23.93 -6.84
CA LEU A 138 -5.02 -24.51 -6.40
C LEU A 138 -4.99 -24.57 -4.87
N ASN A 139 -4.35 -25.58 -4.31
CA ASN A 139 -4.10 -25.67 -2.87
C ASN A 139 -3.26 -24.48 -2.39
N VAL A 140 -3.43 -24.11 -1.13
CA VAL A 140 -2.67 -23.01 -0.51
C VAL A 140 -1.17 -23.32 -0.50
N PHE A 141 -0.81 -24.52 -0.03
CA PHE A 141 0.57 -24.93 0.14
C PHE A 141 0.99 -25.94 -0.92
N GLY A 142 2.26 -25.90 -1.32
CA GLY A 142 2.86 -26.84 -2.26
C GLY A 142 2.56 -26.59 -3.75
N THR A 143 1.77 -25.56 -4.10
CA THR A 143 1.38 -25.23 -5.48
C THR A 143 1.92 -23.89 -5.95
N ASN A 144 2.05 -23.73 -7.26
CA ASN A 144 2.49 -22.49 -7.89
C ASN A 144 1.56 -22.11 -9.04
N ILE A 145 1.03 -20.89 -9.02
CA ILE A 145 0.08 -20.41 -10.04
C ILE A 145 0.72 -20.26 -11.43
N ASN A 146 2.05 -20.07 -11.49
CA ASN A 146 2.78 -20.00 -12.76
C ASN A 146 3.13 -21.37 -13.36
N ASN A 147 3.04 -22.43 -12.53
CA ASN A 147 3.16 -23.82 -12.93
C ASN A 147 2.10 -24.66 -12.20
N PRO A 148 0.86 -24.72 -12.72
CA PRO A 148 -0.26 -25.37 -12.04
C PRO A 148 -0.08 -26.89 -11.83
N THR A 149 0.80 -27.52 -12.62
CA THR A 149 1.11 -28.96 -12.51
C THR A 149 2.15 -29.25 -11.41
N PHE A 150 2.83 -28.19 -10.92
CA PHE A 150 3.80 -28.31 -9.84
C PHE A 150 3.08 -28.53 -8.51
N ASN A 151 3.31 -29.69 -7.91
CA ASN A 151 2.79 -30.02 -6.58
C ASN A 151 3.93 -30.67 -5.78
N ARG A 152 4.46 -29.94 -4.80
CA ARG A 152 5.49 -30.41 -3.84
C ARG A 152 5.04 -30.10 -2.42
N ALA A 153 3.87 -30.60 -2.05
CA ALA A 153 3.37 -30.46 -0.70
C ALA A 153 4.15 -31.37 0.27
N THR A 154 4.64 -30.80 1.36
CA THR A 154 5.21 -31.53 2.50
C THR A 154 4.11 -32.18 3.34
N ARG A 155 4.48 -33.00 4.34
CA ARG A 155 3.48 -33.55 5.28
C ARG A 155 2.74 -32.44 6.05
N ALA A 156 3.45 -31.39 6.45
CA ALA A 156 2.85 -30.22 7.11
C ALA A 156 1.91 -29.46 6.16
N ASP A 157 2.33 -29.22 4.90
CA ASP A 157 1.48 -28.60 3.89
C ASP A 157 0.17 -29.36 3.68
N ASN A 158 0.24 -30.68 3.64
CA ASN A 158 -0.96 -31.53 3.50
C ASN A 158 -1.91 -31.43 4.70
N ILE A 159 -1.38 -31.27 5.93
CA ILE A 159 -2.20 -31.05 7.13
C ILE A 159 -2.89 -29.68 7.02
N PHE A 160 -2.15 -28.63 6.71
CA PHE A 160 -2.72 -27.28 6.56
C PHE A 160 -3.70 -27.19 5.39
N ASN A 161 -3.41 -27.83 4.26
CA ASN A 161 -4.35 -27.90 3.13
C ASN A 161 -5.66 -28.62 3.50
N LYS A 162 -5.63 -29.64 4.39
CA LYS A 162 -6.83 -30.34 4.87
C LYS A 162 -7.67 -29.49 5.84
N THR A 163 -7.05 -28.59 6.59
CA THR A 163 -7.76 -27.69 7.52
C THR A 163 -8.26 -26.42 6.84
N HIS A 164 -7.82 -26.14 5.61
CA HIS A 164 -8.30 -25.02 4.81
C HIS A 164 -9.53 -25.42 3.99
N VAL A 165 -10.56 -24.57 4.01
CA VAL A 165 -11.72 -24.71 3.13
C VAL A 165 -11.51 -23.84 1.90
N ASN A 166 -11.32 -24.46 0.74
CA ASN A 166 -11.13 -23.75 -0.51
C ASN A 166 -12.34 -22.86 -0.83
N THR A 167 -12.05 -21.68 -1.40
CA THR A 167 -13.10 -20.77 -1.87
C THR A 167 -14.07 -21.47 -2.80
N ASN A 168 -15.37 -21.34 -2.56
CA ASN A 168 -16.39 -21.96 -3.39
C ASN A 168 -16.31 -21.41 -4.82
N GLU A 169 -16.44 -22.29 -5.81
CA GLU A 169 -16.40 -21.92 -7.22
C GLU A 169 -17.44 -20.84 -7.58
N LYS A 170 -18.64 -20.92 -6.97
CA LYS A 170 -19.69 -19.90 -7.14
C LYS A 170 -19.22 -18.51 -6.72
N ILE A 171 -18.40 -18.39 -5.67
CA ILE A 171 -17.85 -17.10 -5.23
C ILE A 171 -16.86 -16.57 -6.24
N ILE A 172 -16.00 -17.42 -6.81
CA ILE A 172 -15.08 -17.03 -7.88
C ILE A 172 -15.89 -16.57 -9.10
N ARG A 173 -16.89 -17.35 -9.55
CA ARG A 173 -17.78 -16.99 -10.68
C ARG A 173 -18.53 -15.67 -10.46
N ASN A 174 -18.96 -15.38 -9.24
CA ASN A 174 -19.64 -14.13 -8.90
C ASN A 174 -18.72 -12.92 -9.07
N ASN A 175 -17.40 -13.11 -9.07
CA ASN A 175 -16.41 -12.07 -9.27
C ASN A 175 -15.91 -11.97 -10.73
N LEU A 176 -16.47 -12.79 -11.66
CA LEU A 176 -16.17 -12.66 -13.08
C LEU A 176 -17.10 -11.65 -13.75
N LEU A 177 -16.51 -10.80 -14.62
CA LEU A 177 -17.20 -9.78 -15.40
C LEU A 177 -17.59 -10.28 -16.80
N PHE A 178 -17.15 -11.47 -17.20
CA PHE A 178 -17.42 -12.08 -18.50
C PHE A 178 -18.16 -13.40 -18.33
N HIS A 179 -18.88 -13.83 -19.38
CA HIS A 179 -19.72 -15.00 -19.39
C HIS A 179 -19.42 -15.89 -20.60
N LYS A 180 -19.93 -17.12 -20.56
CA LYS A 180 -19.98 -17.99 -21.73
C LYS A 180 -20.78 -17.30 -22.84
N GLY A 181 -20.24 -17.32 -24.06
CA GLY A 181 -20.84 -16.66 -25.23
C GLY A 181 -20.36 -15.24 -25.48
N ASP A 182 -19.73 -14.57 -24.51
CA ASP A 182 -19.16 -13.25 -24.70
C ASP A 182 -17.93 -13.31 -25.62
N THR A 183 -17.56 -12.18 -26.21
CA THR A 183 -16.31 -12.03 -26.96
C THR A 183 -15.18 -11.61 -26.02
N ILE A 184 -13.98 -12.14 -26.27
CA ILE A 184 -12.79 -11.81 -25.49
C ILE A 184 -12.45 -10.34 -25.63
N SER A 185 -12.48 -9.63 -24.50
CA SER A 185 -11.97 -8.27 -24.34
C SER A 185 -10.69 -8.32 -23.48
N PRO A 186 -9.52 -7.97 -24.02
CA PRO A 186 -8.24 -7.99 -23.30
C PRO A 186 -8.28 -7.22 -21.99
N LEU A 187 -8.86 -6.02 -22.01
CA LEU A 187 -9.01 -5.16 -20.84
C LEU A 187 -9.90 -5.81 -19.76
N LEU A 188 -11.02 -6.44 -20.17
CA LEU A 188 -11.95 -7.07 -19.25
C LEU A 188 -11.32 -8.28 -18.53
N LEU A 189 -10.55 -9.10 -19.26
CA LEU A 189 -9.83 -10.24 -18.66
C LEU A 189 -8.75 -9.76 -17.70
N SER A 190 -8.00 -8.73 -18.08
CA SER A 190 -7.00 -8.11 -17.22
C SER A 190 -7.62 -7.51 -15.94
N ASP A 191 -8.72 -6.76 -16.07
CA ASP A 191 -9.47 -6.25 -14.92
C ASP A 191 -9.94 -7.39 -14.00
N ASN A 192 -10.39 -8.50 -14.58
CA ASN A 192 -10.86 -9.65 -13.80
C ASN A 192 -9.75 -10.34 -13.01
N GLU A 193 -8.58 -10.53 -13.59
CA GLU A 193 -7.44 -11.04 -12.81
C GLU A 193 -7.14 -10.14 -11.61
N ARG A 194 -7.14 -8.81 -11.83
CA ARG A 194 -6.91 -7.83 -10.76
C ARG A 194 -8.00 -7.89 -9.70
N ILE A 195 -9.28 -7.97 -10.08
CA ILE A 195 -10.41 -8.09 -9.15
C ILE A 195 -10.24 -9.33 -8.27
N LEU A 196 -9.92 -10.48 -8.86
CA LEU A 196 -9.70 -11.72 -8.11
C LEU A 196 -8.52 -11.59 -7.15
N ARG A 197 -7.38 -11.01 -7.58
CA ARG A 197 -6.22 -10.78 -6.71
C ARG A 197 -6.47 -9.75 -5.59
N GLN A 198 -7.48 -8.89 -5.71
CA GLN A 198 -7.87 -7.94 -4.67
C GLN A 198 -8.75 -8.53 -3.58
N LEU A 199 -9.29 -9.74 -3.78
CA LEU A 199 -10.06 -10.42 -2.75
C LEU A 199 -9.14 -10.83 -1.59
N PRO A 200 -9.52 -10.57 -0.32
CA PRO A 200 -8.64 -10.75 0.84
C PRO A 200 -8.27 -12.21 1.12
N PHE A 201 -8.99 -13.16 0.53
CA PHE A 201 -8.80 -14.61 0.67
C PHE A 201 -8.11 -15.26 -0.54
N ILE A 202 -7.78 -14.49 -1.60
CA ILE A 202 -7.04 -14.95 -2.78
C ILE A 202 -5.60 -14.43 -2.72
N ASP A 203 -4.63 -15.34 -2.82
CA ASP A 203 -3.20 -14.99 -2.93
C ASP A 203 -2.87 -14.46 -4.33
N ASP A 204 -3.20 -15.25 -5.35
CA ASP A 204 -2.96 -14.86 -6.74
C ASP A 204 -4.04 -15.47 -7.66
N ALA A 205 -4.27 -14.81 -8.79
CA ALA A 205 -5.21 -15.26 -9.81
C ALA A 205 -4.64 -15.04 -11.21
N ARG A 206 -4.91 -15.98 -12.11
CA ARG A 206 -4.47 -15.94 -13.49
C ARG A 206 -5.55 -16.45 -14.43
N ILE A 207 -5.71 -15.78 -15.56
CA ILE A 207 -6.62 -16.20 -16.63
C ILE A 207 -5.78 -16.71 -17.81
N ILE A 208 -6.06 -17.91 -18.27
CA ILE A 208 -5.41 -18.52 -19.43
C ILE A 208 -6.44 -18.73 -20.51
N ILE A 209 -6.11 -18.35 -21.74
CA ILE A 209 -6.94 -18.59 -22.91
C ILE A 209 -6.40 -19.83 -23.62
N VAL A 210 -7.28 -20.79 -23.85
CA VAL A 210 -7.00 -22.02 -24.59
C VAL A 210 -7.74 -21.91 -25.93
N PRO A 211 -7.07 -21.48 -27.02
CA PRO A 211 -7.71 -21.37 -28.34
C PRO A 211 -8.06 -22.74 -28.87
N LEU A 212 -9.25 -22.87 -29.44
CA LEU A 212 -9.73 -24.11 -30.08
C LEU A 212 -9.82 -23.95 -31.59
N SER A 213 -10.16 -22.74 -32.02
CA SER A 213 -10.19 -22.31 -33.43
C SER A 213 -9.92 -20.80 -33.50
N ASP A 214 -9.93 -20.24 -34.69
CA ASP A 214 -9.79 -18.79 -34.90
C ASP A 214 -10.98 -17.99 -34.36
N THR A 215 -12.10 -18.64 -34.09
CA THR A 215 -13.35 -18.00 -33.65
C THR A 215 -13.77 -18.36 -32.22
N GLU A 216 -13.25 -19.46 -31.63
CA GLU A 216 -13.66 -19.93 -30.32
C GLU A 216 -12.46 -20.31 -29.42
N ALA A 217 -12.58 -20.01 -28.16
CA ALA A 217 -11.61 -20.36 -27.13
C ALA A 217 -12.29 -20.74 -25.80
N ASP A 218 -11.66 -21.59 -25.03
CA ASP A 218 -12.00 -21.83 -23.63
C ASP A 218 -11.17 -20.91 -22.73
N ILE A 219 -11.76 -20.49 -21.62
CA ILE A 219 -11.05 -19.70 -20.60
C ILE A 219 -10.85 -20.58 -19.38
N GLN A 220 -9.60 -20.67 -18.91
CA GLN A 220 -9.24 -21.28 -17.66
C GLN A 220 -8.89 -20.18 -16.63
N VAL A 221 -9.65 -20.13 -15.56
CA VAL A 221 -9.44 -19.23 -14.42
C VAL A 221 -8.72 -20.00 -13.34
N LEU A 222 -7.47 -19.67 -13.09
CA LEU A 222 -6.67 -20.23 -12.01
C LEU A 222 -6.77 -19.32 -10.80
N THR A 223 -7.06 -19.86 -9.62
CA THR A 223 -7.01 -19.15 -8.34
C THR A 223 -6.21 -19.93 -7.33
N LYS A 224 -5.48 -19.23 -6.50
CA LYS A 224 -4.79 -19.76 -5.34
C LYS A 224 -5.24 -18.99 -4.11
N ASP A 225 -5.82 -19.70 -3.13
CA ASP A 225 -6.26 -19.09 -1.88
C ASP A 225 -5.06 -18.79 -0.98
N VAL A 226 -5.25 -17.87 -0.01
CA VAL A 226 -4.40 -17.78 1.19
C VAL A 226 -4.97 -18.68 2.28
N TYR A 227 -4.15 -19.11 3.23
CA TYR A 227 -4.67 -19.77 4.44
C TYR A 227 -5.43 -18.74 5.26
N SER A 228 -6.74 -18.88 5.31
CA SER A 228 -7.68 -17.82 5.67
C SER A 228 -7.75 -17.47 7.16
N LEU A 229 -7.41 -18.44 8.03
CA LEU A 229 -7.31 -18.21 9.47
C LEU A 229 -6.02 -17.45 9.79
N GLY A 230 -6.13 -16.35 10.49
CA GLY A 230 -5.00 -15.51 10.83
C GLY A 230 -5.15 -14.80 12.17
N GLY A 231 -4.07 -14.18 12.59
CA GLY A 231 -4.05 -13.31 13.75
C GLY A 231 -3.00 -12.22 13.60
N SER A 232 -3.15 -11.17 14.36
CA SER A 232 -2.15 -10.11 14.44
C SER A 232 -1.97 -9.64 15.87
N TYR A 233 -0.78 -9.15 16.15
CA TYR A 233 -0.46 -8.53 17.42
C TYR A 233 0.15 -7.16 17.18
N THR A 234 -0.46 -6.13 17.77
CA THR A 234 0.05 -4.76 17.73
C THR A 234 0.69 -4.43 19.06
N TYR A 235 2.02 -4.30 19.05
CA TYR A 235 2.78 -3.92 20.24
C TYR A 235 2.92 -2.40 20.33
N LYS A 236 2.44 -1.80 21.41
CA LYS A 236 2.60 -0.37 21.72
C LYS A 236 3.33 -0.15 23.06
N GLY A 237 3.90 -1.21 23.64
CA GLY A 237 4.56 -1.27 24.93
C GLY A 237 4.07 -2.44 25.78
N LEU A 238 4.76 -2.75 26.90
CA LEU A 238 4.39 -3.89 27.76
C LEU A 238 2.98 -3.79 28.35
N LYS A 239 2.47 -2.57 28.55
CA LYS A 239 1.15 -2.31 29.17
C LYS A 239 0.06 -1.98 28.14
N LYS A 240 0.37 -1.96 26.84
CA LYS A 240 -0.56 -1.51 25.80
C LYS A 240 -0.34 -2.23 24.48
N GLY A 241 -1.43 -2.65 23.86
CA GLY A 241 -1.40 -3.32 22.57
C GLY A 241 -2.77 -3.78 22.10
N SER A 242 -2.82 -4.62 21.07
CA SER A 242 -4.02 -5.36 20.69
C SER A 242 -3.66 -6.72 20.11
N VAL A 243 -4.52 -7.70 20.36
CA VAL A 243 -4.50 -9.02 19.74
C VAL A 243 -5.72 -9.12 18.85
N SER A 244 -5.54 -9.59 17.61
CA SER A 244 -6.65 -9.82 16.70
C SER A 244 -6.58 -11.24 16.14
N LEU A 245 -7.74 -11.88 16.02
CA LEU A 245 -7.92 -13.18 15.37
C LEU A 245 -8.98 -13.01 14.30
N PHE A 246 -8.79 -13.61 13.14
CA PHE A 246 -9.76 -13.49 12.06
C PHE A 246 -9.74 -14.71 11.14
N GLU A 247 -10.89 -15.00 10.56
CA GLU A 247 -11.10 -15.93 9.46
C GLU A 247 -11.62 -15.15 8.26
N LYS A 248 -10.87 -15.14 7.14
CA LYS A 248 -11.20 -14.33 5.94
C LYS A 248 -12.04 -15.04 4.89
N ASN A 249 -12.31 -16.32 5.08
CA ASN A 249 -13.03 -17.12 4.10
C ASN A 249 -13.92 -18.19 4.76
N ILE A 250 -14.80 -17.76 5.63
CA ILE A 250 -15.69 -18.64 6.40
C ILE A 250 -16.37 -19.64 5.47
N ILE A 251 -16.08 -20.92 5.67
CA ILE A 251 -16.66 -22.07 4.91
C ILE A 251 -16.54 -21.88 3.39
N GLY A 252 -15.50 -21.17 2.91
CA GLY A 252 -15.29 -20.92 1.49
C GLY A 252 -16.23 -19.88 0.86
N LEU A 253 -16.98 -19.12 1.66
CA LEU A 253 -17.97 -18.13 1.19
C LEU A 253 -17.36 -16.75 0.89
N GLY A 254 -16.07 -16.53 1.17
CA GLY A 254 -15.43 -15.24 1.01
C GLY A 254 -15.89 -14.19 2.03
N HIS A 255 -16.49 -14.62 3.14
CA HIS A 255 -16.89 -13.76 4.25
C HIS A 255 -15.78 -13.74 5.31
N GLU A 256 -15.59 -12.60 5.94
CA GLU A 256 -14.60 -12.41 7.01
C GLU A 256 -15.30 -12.19 8.35
N LEU A 257 -14.84 -12.88 9.38
CA LEU A 257 -15.18 -12.63 10.78
C LEU A 257 -13.88 -12.37 11.52
N GLY A 258 -13.80 -11.25 12.23
CA GLY A 258 -12.64 -10.90 13.02
C GLY A 258 -13.01 -10.49 14.44
N PHE A 259 -12.12 -10.85 15.36
CA PHE A 259 -12.17 -10.47 16.77
C PHE A 259 -10.91 -9.66 17.10
N GLU A 260 -11.08 -8.60 17.87
CA GLU A 260 -10.00 -7.76 18.36
C GLU A 260 -10.13 -7.56 19.86
N MET A 261 -9.00 -7.68 20.56
CA MET A 261 -8.90 -7.45 22.00
C MET A 261 -7.81 -6.39 22.24
N PRO A 262 -8.16 -5.10 22.20
CA PRO A 262 -7.24 -4.05 22.60
C PRO A 262 -7.07 -4.04 24.11
N TYR A 263 -5.85 -3.78 24.58
CA TYR A 263 -5.56 -3.67 26.01
C TYR A 263 -4.66 -2.46 26.31
N ASP A 264 -4.94 -1.79 27.42
CA ASP A 264 -4.12 -0.73 27.99
C ASP A 264 -4.31 -0.76 29.52
N ALA A 265 -3.25 -1.10 30.25
CA ALA A 265 -3.32 -1.24 31.71
C ALA A 265 -3.72 0.05 32.46
N ASN A 266 -3.63 1.21 31.78
CA ASN A 266 -3.97 2.51 32.36
C ASN A 266 -5.36 3.01 31.88
N ALA A 267 -6.07 2.26 31.04
CA ALA A 267 -7.36 2.67 30.52
C ALA A 267 -8.51 1.96 31.26
N PRO A 268 -9.67 2.61 31.41
CA PRO A 268 -10.86 1.94 31.91
C PRO A 268 -11.32 0.87 30.93
N ASP A 269 -12.05 -0.12 31.42
CA ASP A 269 -12.63 -1.21 30.61
C ASP A 269 -11.57 -1.95 29.75
N SER A 270 -10.42 -2.24 30.37
CA SER A 270 -9.33 -3.01 29.75
C SER A 270 -9.32 -4.46 30.31
N PRO A 271 -9.18 -5.50 29.43
CA PRO A 271 -9.14 -5.42 27.98
C PRO A 271 -10.51 -5.11 27.34
N GLY A 272 -10.47 -4.44 26.19
CA GLY A 272 -11.65 -4.23 25.39
C GLY A 272 -11.97 -5.42 24.50
N PHE A 273 -13.09 -5.37 23.80
CA PHE A 273 -13.57 -6.38 22.87
C PHE A 273 -14.09 -5.73 21.60
N GLY A 274 -13.68 -6.25 20.46
CA GLY A 274 -14.17 -5.88 19.14
C GLY A 274 -14.54 -7.07 18.31
N VAL A 275 -15.55 -6.92 17.46
CA VAL A 275 -15.94 -7.89 16.45
C VAL A 275 -16.30 -7.16 15.17
N HIS A 276 -15.90 -7.74 14.03
CA HIS A 276 -16.37 -7.29 12.73
C HIS A 276 -16.72 -8.46 11.83
N TYR A 277 -17.69 -8.21 10.94
CA TYR A 277 -18.11 -9.17 9.93
C TYR A 277 -18.16 -8.47 8.58
N THR A 278 -17.44 -9.02 7.60
CA THR A 278 -17.35 -8.43 6.26
C THR A 278 -17.82 -9.43 5.20
N ILE A 279 -18.67 -8.97 4.30
CA ILE A 279 -19.08 -9.69 3.09
C ILE A 279 -18.48 -8.99 1.88
N ASN A 280 -17.66 -9.69 1.12
CA ASN A 280 -17.11 -9.20 -0.13
C ASN A 280 -18.02 -9.61 -1.29
N ASN A 281 -18.49 -8.64 -2.09
CA ASN A 281 -19.33 -8.86 -3.27
C ASN A 281 -20.66 -9.59 -3.00
N ILE A 282 -21.60 -8.91 -2.36
CA ILE A 282 -22.95 -9.42 -2.11
C ILE A 282 -23.61 -9.77 -3.45
N ILE A 283 -23.93 -11.05 -3.65
CA ILE A 283 -24.72 -11.60 -4.77
C ILE A 283 -24.30 -11.00 -6.13
N LYS A 284 -23.01 -11.03 -6.46
CA LYS A 284 -22.46 -10.54 -7.76
C LYS A 284 -22.65 -9.04 -8.01
N SER A 285 -23.05 -8.26 -7.02
CA SER A 285 -23.30 -6.81 -7.16
C SER A 285 -22.03 -5.96 -7.04
N PHE A 286 -20.91 -6.55 -6.60
CA PHE A 286 -19.69 -5.85 -6.17
C PHE A 286 -19.91 -4.85 -5.02
N VAL A 287 -21.02 -5.01 -4.30
CA VAL A 287 -21.28 -4.29 -3.05
C VAL A 287 -20.62 -5.06 -1.91
N ASN A 288 -19.83 -4.38 -1.11
CA ASN A 288 -19.23 -4.91 0.11
C ASN A 288 -19.99 -4.38 1.33
N LEU A 289 -20.21 -5.24 2.32
CA LEU A 289 -20.78 -4.90 3.62
C LEU A 289 -19.74 -5.15 4.70
N ASN A 290 -19.59 -4.21 5.61
CA ASN A 290 -18.84 -4.38 6.85
C ASN A 290 -19.70 -3.93 8.02
N VAL A 291 -19.89 -4.80 9.02
CA VAL A 291 -20.59 -4.51 10.27
C VAL A 291 -19.60 -4.71 11.40
N TYR A 292 -19.55 -3.78 12.35
CA TYR A 292 -18.59 -3.84 13.44
C TYR A 292 -19.10 -3.29 14.75
N TYR A 293 -18.56 -3.82 15.83
CA TYR A 293 -18.74 -3.39 17.19
C TYR A 293 -17.41 -3.41 17.93
N LEU A 294 -17.07 -2.35 18.62
CA LEU A 294 -15.90 -2.24 19.48
C LEU A 294 -16.32 -1.60 20.81
N ASN A 295 -15.93 -2.19 21.93
CA ASN A 295 -16.13 -1.66 23.26
C ASN A 295 -14.92 -1.91 24.14
N GLY A 296 -14.45 -0.90 24.83
CA GLY A 296 -13.34 -0.99 25.79
C GLY A 296 -12.38 0.19 25.70
N LEU A 297 -11.49 0.31 26.68
CA LEU A 297 -10.52 1.39 26.81
C LEU A 297 -11.20 2.78 26.85
N GLY A 298 -12.42 2.87 27.42
CA GLY A 298 -13.22 4.10 27.47
C GLY A 298 -13.90 4.49 26.14
N ASN A 299 -13.85 3.62 25.12
CA ASN A 299 -14.43 3.88 23.81
C ASN A 299 -15.45 2.80 23.45
N GLN A 300 -16.55 3.22 22.82
CA GLN A 300 -17.51 2.32 22.18
C GLN A 300 -17.80 2.82 20.78
N THR A 301 -17.69 1.95 19.80
CA THR A 301 -17.98 2.28 18.40
C THR A 301 -18.72 1.11 17.77
N TYR A 302 -19.84 1.38 17.12
CA TYR A 302 -20.53 0.39 16.30
C TYR A 302 -21.14 1.05 15.07
N GLY A 303 -21.31 0.24 14.04
CA GLY A 303 -21.83 0.74 12.78
C GLY A 303 -21.76 -0.27 11.66
N PHE A 304 -22.11 0.21 10.47
CA PHE A 304 -21.93 -0.54 9.24
C PHE A 304 -21.50 0.35 8.09
N ASP A 305 -20.79 -0.25 7.17
CA ASP A 305 -20.36 0.36 5.91
C ASP A 305 -20.83 -0.53 4.75
N LEU A 306 -21.60 0.04 3.83
CA LEU A 306 -21.99 -0.58 2.57
C LEU A 306 -21.33 0.20 1.45
N SER A 307 -20.57 -0.45 0.55
CA SER A 307 -19.86 0.29 -0.50
C SER A 307 -19.66 -0.53 -1.77
N ARG A 308 -19.76 0.16 -2.90
CA ARG A 308 -19.42 -0.35 -4.23
C ARG A 308 -18.45 0.61 -4.89
N LYS A 309 -17.28 0.10 -5.29
CA LYS A 309 -16.25 0.87 -6.01
C LYS A 309 -16.41 0.73 -7.53
N LEU A 310 -15.73 1.58 -8.29
CA LEU A 310 -15.54 1.39 -9.73
C LEU A 310 -14.51 0.27 -9.97
N VAL A 311 -14.94 -0.97 -9.84
CA VAL A 311 -14.04 -2.15 -9.83
C VAL A 311 -13.37 -2.45 -11.16
N SER A 312 -13.96 -1.99 -12.28
CA SER A 312 -13.44 -2.22 -13.63
C SER A 312 -13.65 -1.00 -14.53
N SER A 313 -13.04 -1.04 -15.69
CA SER A 313 -13.24 -0.04 -16.75
C SER A 313 -14.70 0.07 -17.22
N SER A 314 -15.47 -1.01 -17.13
CA SER A 314 -16.88 -1.06 -17.55
C SER A 314 -17.88 -0.70 -16.45
N THR A 315 -17.44 -0.54 -15.20
CA THR A 315 -18.34 -0.21 -14.07
C THR A 315 -18.90 1.20 -14.22
N LYS A 316 -20.24 1.32 -14.24
CA LYS A 316 -20.94 2.59 -14.45
C LYS A 316 -21.27 3.33 -13.15
N TYR A 317 -21.55 2.63 -12.07
CA TYR A 317 -22.01 3.20 -10.80
C TYR A 317 -21.13 2.78 -9.63
N ALA A 318 -20.86 3.72 -8.75
CA ALA A 318 -20.23 3.52 -7.45
C ALA A 318 -21.05 4.25 -6.39
N GLY A 319 -21.01 3.78 -5.14
CA GLY A 319 -21.77 4.41 -4.08
C GLY A 319 -21.41 3.81 -2.72
N GLY A 320 -21.89 4.45 -1.66
CA GLY A 320 -21.69 3.95 -0.31
C GLY A 320 -22.62 4.57 0.71
N ILE A 321 -22.82 3.83 1.78
CA ILE A 321 -23.56 4.22 2.98
C ILE A 321 -22.67 3.83 4.16
N SER A 322 -22.40 4.77 5.06
CA SER A 322 -21.71 4.52 6.32
C SER A 322 -22.47 5.19 7.46
N ILE A 323 -22.84 4.41 8.45
CA ILE A 323 -23.50 4.90 9.67
C ILE A 323 -22.72 4.38 10.86
N LYS A 324 -22.31 5.30 11.74
CA LYS A 324 -21.49 4.99 12.92
C LYS A 324 -22.05 5.69 14.15
N HIS A 325 -22.09 4.95 15.25
CA HIS A 325 -22.26 5.52 16.58
C HIS A 325 -20.94 5.46 17.32
N ILE A 326 -20.53 6.59 17.91
CA ILE A 326 -19.25 6.70 18.62
C ILE A 326 -19.54 7.30 20.00
N LYS A 327 -19.04 6.62 21.03
CA LYS A 327 -18.99 7.08 22.41
C LYS A 327 -17.54 6.99 22.89
N THR A 328 -17.00 8.10 23.36
CA THR A 328 -15.63 8.20 23.84
C THR A 328 -15.53 9.27 24.92
N LYS A 329 -14.33 9.60 25.37
CA LYS A 329 -14.03 10.75 26.22
C LYS A 329 -12.95 11.60 25.57
N ASP A 330 -13.07 12.90 25.64
CA ASP A 330 -12.09 13.83 25.09
C ASP A 330 -11.83 14.97 26.08
N ASN A 331 -10.59 15.40 26.19
CA ASN A 331 -10.18 16.53 27.02
C ASN A 331 -9.84 17.78 26.20
N LEU A 332 -10.01 17.74 24.89
CA LEU A 332 -9.68 18.83 23.96
C LEU A 332 -8.25 19.37 24.13
N GLY A 333 -7.35 18.61 24.75
CA GLY A 333 -6.00 19.05 25.08
C GLY A 333 -5.90 20.16 26.14
N THR A 334 -7.02 20.60 26.70
CA THR A 334 -7.09 21.75 27.62
C THR A 334 -7.80 21.43 28.94
N LEU A 335 -8.68 20.45 28.97
CA LEU A 335 -9.43 20.05 30.17
C LEU A 335 -8.58 19.16 31.06
N ALA A 336 -8.67 19.34 32.37
CA ALA A 336 -7.99 18.54 33.36
C ALA A 336 -8.49 17.07 33.37
N VAL A 337 -9.78 16.87 33.10
CA VAL A 337 -10.45 15.56 33.04
C VAL A 337 -11.14 15.41 31.70
N PRO A 338 -10.99 14.25 31.03
CA PRO A 338 -11.72 13.99 29.79
C PRO A 338 -13.23 13.96 30.00
N GLU A 339 -13.97 14.73 29.22
CA GLU A 339 -15.42 14.77 29.21
C GLU A 339 -16.04 13.78 28.20
N PRO A 340 -17.31 13.37 28.41
CA PRO A 340 -17.99 12.49 27.46
C PRO A 340 -18.13 13.13 26.07
N LEU A 341 -17.96 12.30 25.04
CA LEU A 341 -18.22 12.65 23.65
C LEU A 341 -19.05 11.54 23.01
N LYS A 342 -20.26 11.89 22.53
CA LYS A 342 -21.16 10.94 21.86
C LYS A 342 -21.72 11.58 20.59
N PHE A 343 -21.59 10.88 19.48
CA PHE A 343 -22.12 11.35 18.21
C PHE A 343 -22.43 10.22 17.24
N ASN A 344 -23.35 10.51 16.30
CA ASN A 344 -23.57 9.70 15.11
C ASN A 344 -22.95 10.37 13.90
N SER A 345 -22.24 9.59 13.10
CA SER A 345 -21.69 10.01 11.82
C SER A 345 -22.44 9.28 10.69
N HIS A 346 -22.90 10.04 9.71
CA HIS A 346 -23.58 9.54 8.53
C HIS A 346 -22.85 10.01 7.28
N ASP A 347 -22.63 9.10 6.34
CA ASP A 347 -21.96 9.35 5.07
C ASP A 347 -22.67 8.58 3.95
N TYR A 348 -23.28 9.29 3.01
CA TYR A 348 -24.00 8.73 1.88
C TYR A 348 -23.46 9.32 0.59
N TRP A 349 -23.09 8.49 -0.36
CA TRP A 349 -22.58 8.98 -1.64
C TRP A 349 -22.97 8.09 -2.81
N LEU A 350 -23.08 8.71 -3.98
CA LEU A 350 -23.32 8.04 -5.25
C LEU A 350 -22.51 8.72 -6.33
N SER A 351 -21.94 7.92 -7.24
CA SER A 351 -21.20 8.44 -8.41
C SER A 351 -21.53 7.63 -9.65
N ARG A 352 -21.56 8.32 -10.80
CA ARG A 352 -21.72 7.72 -12.13
C ARG A 352 -20.47 7.96 -12.96
N SER A 353 -19.97 6.91 -13.58
CA SER A 353 -18.83 6.91 -14.50
C SER A 353 -19.31 6.77 -15.94
N PHE A 354 -18.82 7.64 -16.82
CA PHE A 354 -19.03 7.64 -18.25
C PHE A 354 -17.70 7.32 -18.93
N LEU A 355 -17.62 6.18 -19.61
CA LEU A 355 -16.45 5.78 -20.36
C LEU A 355 -16.45 6.53 -21.70
N ILE A 356 -15.48 7.42 -21.90
CA ILE A 356 -15.35 8.26 -23.11
C ILE A 356 -14.52 7.54 -24.17
N ASP A 357 -13.38 6.97 -23.75
CA ASP A 357 -12.50 6.21 -24.60
C ASP A 357 -12.14 4.86 -23.97
N LYS A 358 -12.41 3.79 -24.74
CA LYS A 358 -12.12 2.41 -24.30
C LYS A 358 -10.65 2.06 -24.37
N GLU A 359 -9.89 2.64 -25.29
CA GLU A 359 -8.49 2.30 -25.50
C GLU A 359 -7.61 2.90 -24.41
N SER A 360 -7.79 4.17 -24.10
CA SER A 360 -7.08 4.85 -23.01
C SER A 360 -7.71 4.62 -21.63
N VAL A 361 -8.91 4.03 -21.58
CA VAL A 361 -9.74 3.90 -20.36
C VAL A 361 -9.99 5.27 -19.72
N THR A 362 -10.38 6.23 -20.57
CA THR A 362 -10.70 7.59 -20.14
C THR A 362 -12.15 7.68 -19.71
N ARG A 363 -12.40 8.30 -18.57
CA ARG A 363 -13.72 8.41 -17.95
C ARG A 363 -13.98 9.82 -17.43
N ILE A 364 -15.25 10.24 -17.52
CA ILE A 364 -15.79 11.33 -16.72
C ILE A 364 -16.62 10.72 -15.59
N ILE A 365 -16.43 11.20 -14.37
CA ILE A 365 -17.13 10.69 -13.20
C ILE A 365 -17.78 11.87 -12.48
N ILE A 366 -19.09 11.76 -12.26
CA ILE A 366 -19.89 12.76 -11.54
C ILE A 366 -20.39 12.11 -10.27
N GLY A 367 -20.23 12.78 -9.14
CA GLY A 367 -20.62 12.26 -7.83
C GLY A 367 -21.32 13.26 -6.95
N GLY A 368 -22.20 12.75 -6.08
CA GLY A 368 -22.82 13.48 -4.98
C GLY A 368 -22.53 12.79 -3.65
N ARG A 369 -22.43 13.57 -2.56
CA ARG A 369 -22.21 13.05 -1.20
C ARG A 369 -22.93 13.91 -0.19
N TYR A 370 -23.56 13.25 0.78
CA TYR A 370 -24.13 13.87 1.97
C TYR A 370 -23.42 13.37 3.21
N LEU A 371 -22.96 14.29 4.03
CA LEU A 371 -22.34 14.03 5.32
C LEU A 371 -23.17 14.68 6.42
N ARG A 372 -23.32 13.99 7.55
CA ARG A 372 -23.92 14.51 8.75
C ARG A 372 -23.16 14.05 9.98
N ASN A 373 -22.82 14.99 10.84
CA ASN A 373 -22.38 14.73 12.20
C ASN A 373 -23.46 15.21 13.17
N ASN A 374 -23.95 14.30 14.00
CA ASN A 374 -25.00 14.59 14.98
C ASN A 374 -24.44 14.29 16.38
N VAL A 375 -24.09 15.33 17.09
CA VAL A 375 -23.43 15.26 18.41
C VAL A 375 -24.49 15.39 19.50
N PHE A 376 -24.49 14.44 20.44
CA PHE A 376 -25.42 14.37 21.58
C PHE A 376 -24.79 14.86 22.87
N ASP A 377 -23.49 14.63 23.02
CA ASP A 377 -22.75 14.92 24.24
C ASP A 377 -21.29 15.25 23.87
N ARG A 378 -20.74 16.31 24.40
CA ARG A 378 -19.37 16.76 24.14
C ARG A 378 -18.95 17.86 25.12
N PRO A 379 -17.62 18.09 25.29
CA PRO A 379 -17.11 19.31 25.91
C PRO A 379 -17.58 20.59 25.19
N ILE A 380 -17.55 21.72 25.88
CA ILE A 380 -17.87 23.03 25.29
C ILE A 380 -16.79 23.37 24.25
N ILE A 381 -17.19 23.64 23.00
CA ILE A 381 -16.32 24.03 21.91
C ILE A 381 -16.64 25.46 21.42
N GLN A 382 -15.63 26.12 20.86
CA GLN A 382 -15.76 27.45 20.27
C GLN A 382 -15.86 27.36 18.74
N PRO A 383 -16.43 28.35 18.04
CA PRO A 383 -16.58 28.35 16.59
C PRO A 383 -15.24 28.25 15.81
N ASP A 384 -14.14 28.69 16.42
CA ASP A 384 -12.79 28.68 15.83
C ASP A 384 -11.92 27.50 16.31
N SER A 385 -12.51 26.55 17.04
CA SER A 385 -11.81 25.41 17.64
C SER A 385 -12.66 24.17 17.66
N TYR A 386 -12.03 22.99 17.44
CA TYR A 386 -12.67 21.67 17.52
C TYR A 386 -13.90 21.51 16.64
N PHE A 387 -13.83 22.11 15.46
CA PHE A 387 -14.94 22.12 14.50
C PHE A 387 -15.43 20.70 14.12
N ASN A 388 -14.55 19.71 14.17
CA ASN A 388 -14.91 18.30 13.92
C ASN A 388 -15.94 17.74 14.91
N LEU A 389 -16.09 18.37 16.08
CA LEU A 389 -17.06 18.01 17.10
C LEU A 389 -18.37 18.83 17.00
N ALA A 390 -18.52 19.67 15.98
CA ALA A 390 -19.75 20.41 15.74
C ALA A 390 -20.83 19.52 15.13
N ASN A 391 -22.09 19.92 15.37
CA ASN A 391 -23.21 19.41 14.58
C ASN A 391 -23.17 20.04 13.19
N TYR A 392 -23.09 19.23 12.15
CA TYR A 392 -23.11 19.74 10.78
C TYR A 392 -23.82 18.82 9.79
N ARG A 393 -24.26 19.42 8.70
CA ARG A 393 -24.71 18.74 7.46
C ARG A 393 -23.93 19.31 6.29
N MET A 394 -23.45 18.47 5.41
CA MET A 394 -22.66 18.88 4.26
C MET A 394 -23.11 18.16 3.00
N TYR A 395 -23.29 18.91 1.94
CA TYR A 395 -23.64 18.43 0.60
C TYR A 395 -22.49 18.73 -0.34
N LEU A 396 -21.96 17.70 -0.99
CA LEU A 396 -20.83 17.80 -1.91
C LEU A 396 -21.22 17.27 -3.27
N GLY A 397 -20.81 17.97 -4.31
CA GLY A 397 -20.78 17.49 -5.69
C GLY A 397 -19.33 17.38 -6.17
N SER A 398 -19.04 16.44 -7.05
CA SER A 398 -17.73 16.37 -7.70
C SER A 398 -17.83 16.03 -9.17
N PHE A 399 -16.89 16.59 -9.93
CA PHE A 399 -16.61 16.24 -11.30
C PHE A 399 -15.16 15.75 -11.38
N ALA A 400 -14.94 14.61 -12.05
CA ALA A 400 -13.60 14.09 -12.21
C ALA A 400 -13.36 13.60 -13.65
N TYR A 401 -12.18 13.91 -14.19
CA TYR A 401 -11.61 13.33 -15.40
C TYR A 401 -10.54 12.33 -14.99
N SER A 402 -10.67 11.08 -15.42
CA SER A 402 -9.83 9.97 -15.00
C SER A 402 -9.36 9.16 -16.19
N VAL A 403 -8.06 8.89 -16.24
CA VAL A 403 -7.42 7.91 -17.13
C VAL A 403 -6.76 6.87 -16.23
N GLN A 404 -7.16 5.59 -16.34
CA GLN A 404 -6.60 4.57 -15.47
C GLN A 404 -6.38 3.25 -16.18
N LYS A 405 -5.11 2.85 -16.23
CA LYS A 405 -4.64 1.53 -16.66
C LYS A 405 -3.75 0.92 -15.59
N TYR A 406 -3.40 -0.34 -15.79
CA TYR A 406 -2.52 -1.07 -14.86
C TYR A 406 -1.37 -1.74 -15.62
N TYR A 407 -0.24 -1.89 -14.96
CA TYR A 407 0.82 -2.79 -15.38
C TYR A 407 1.15 -3.77 -14.25
N LYS A 408 1.57 -4.98 -14.64
CA LYS A 408 1.93 -6.04 -13.71
C LYS A 408 3.40 -5.95 -13.35
N THR A 409 3.70 -6.11 -12.07
CA THR A 409 5.07 -6.16 -11.54
C THR A 409 5.10 -7.05 -10.31
N SER A 410 6.24 -7.09 -9.61
CA SER A 410 6.42 -7.84 -8.37
C SER A 410 7.47 -7.17 -7.49
N LEU A 411 7.57 -7.56 -6.22
CA LEU A 411 8.58 -7.06 -5.28
C LEU A 411 8.49 -5.55 -5.06
N ILE A 412 7.27 -5.02 -4.90
CA ILE A 412 7.04 -3.66 -4.40
C ILE A 412 6.50 -3.76 -2.97
N TYR A 413 5.37 -4.44 -2.78
CA TYR A 413 4.68 -4.62 -1.50
C TYR A 413 4.56 -6.10 -1.11
N GLY A 414 4.57 -6.99 -2.10
CA GLY A 414 4.53 -8.44 -1.95
C GLY A 414 5.85 -9.07 -2.33
N TYR A 415 6.14 -10.24 -1.77
CA TYR A 415 7.43 -10.92 -1.94
C TYR A 415 7.38 -12.01 -3.01
N GLY A 416 6.47 -11.93 -3.93
CA GLY A 416 6.47 -12.92 -4.98
C GLY A 416 5.17 -13.11 -5.72
N ARG A 417 4.07 -12.51 -5.26
CA ARG A 417 2.82 -12.47 -6.00
C ARG A 417 2.83 -11.35 -7.05
N THR A 418 1.92 -11.44 -7.98
CA THR A 418 1.70 -10.39 -8.98
C THR A 418 1.08 -9.16 -8.34
N GLU A 419 1.62 -7.99 -8.67
CA GLU A 419 1.15 -6.69 -8.20
C GLU A 419 0.70 -5.85 -9.39
N ASP A 420 -0.52 -5.32 -9.31
CA ASP A 420 -1.10 -4.45 -10.32
C ASP A 420 -0.91 -2.98 -9.89
N ILE A 421 -0.07 -2.26 -10.61
CA ILE A 421 0.25 -0.85 -10.33
C ILE A 421 -0.52 0.04 -11.29
N PRO A 422 -1.33 0.98 -10.75
CA PRO A 422 -2.08 1.91 -11.58
C PRO A 422 -1.16 2.93 -12.25
N TYR A 423 -1.44 3.28 -13.50
CA TYR A 423 -0.84 4.41 -14.19
C TYR A 423 -1.89 5.18 -14.97
N GLY A 424 -1.67 6.49 -15.16
CA GLY A 424 -2.62 7.41 -15.76
C GLY A 424 -2.72 8.71 -15.00
N GLY A 425 -3.92 9.26 -14.84
CA GLY A 425 -4.13 10.52 -14.13
C GLY A 425 -5.56 10.73 -13.68
N LEU A 426 -5.74 11.59 -12.70
CA LEU A 426 -7.01 12.04 -12.17
C LEU A 426 -6.95 13.54 -11.95
N LEU A 427 -7.94 14.25 -12.46
CA LEU A 427 -8.28 15.61 -12.06
C LEU A 427 -9.69 15.60 -11.48
N ARG A 428 -9.86 16.01 -10.24
CA ARG A 428 -11.16 16.08 -9.58
C ARG A 428 -11.37 17.47 -8.99
N VAL A 429 -12.55 18.01 -9.23
CA VAL A 429 -13.04 19.23 -8.59
C VAL A 429 -14.21 18.84 -7.70
N THR A 430 -14.20 19.30 -6.46
CA THR A 430 -15.27 19.09 -5.49
C THR A 430 -15.78 20.45 -5.01
N TYR A 431 -17.09 20.60 -5.00
CA TYR A 431 -17.77 21.81 -4.56
C TYR A 431 -18.95 21.42 -3.68
N GLY A 432 -19.24 22.24 -2.66
CA GLY A 432 -20.38 21.95 -1.82
C GLY A 432 -20.66 22.97 -0.74
N SER A 433 -21.68 22.71 0.04
CA SER A 433 -22.14 23.58 1.11
C SER A 433 -22.23 22.84 2.42
N GLU A 434 -21.75 23.48 3.48
CA GLU A 434 -21.84 23.00 4.83
C GLU A 434 -22.73 23.94 5.66
N TYR A 435 -23.59 23.32 6.44
CA TYR A 435 -24.44 23.98 7.44
C TYR A 435 -24.09 23.40 8.80
N ASN A 436 -23.65 24.23 9.72
CA ASN A 436 -23.29 23.81 11.07
C ASN A 436 -24.00 24.67 12.13
N GLU A 437 -23.87 24.29 13.39
CA GLU A 437 -24.55 24.94 14.50
C GLU A 437 -24.08 26.37 14.79
N PHE A 438 -22.82 26.72 14.39
CA PHE A 438 -22.25 28.05 14.65
C PHE A 438 -22.60 29.08 13.58
N ASN A 439 -22.98 28.62 12.38
CA ASN A 439 -23.34 29.48 11.26
C ASN A 439 -24.75 29.15 10.75
N LYS A 440 -25.71 29.20 11.64
CA LYS A 440 -27.12 28.88 11.39
C LYS A 440 -27.70 29.61 10.17
N TYR A 441 -27.26 30.85 9.94
CA TYR A 441 -27.77 31.75 8.89
C TYR A 441 -26.83 31.90 7.69
N MET A 442 -25.56 31.49 7.80
CA MET A 442 -24.58 31.60 6.75
C MET A 442 -23.90 30.24 6.53
N LYS A 443 -24.11 29.67 5.36
CA LYS A 443 -23.46 28.44 4.95
C LYS A 443 -21.97 28.67 4.69
N ARG A 444 -21.14 27.69 4.99
CA ARG A 444 -19.78 27.62 4.44
C ARG A 444 -19.79 26.89 3.13
N THR A 445 -19.04 27.37 2.17
CA THR A 445 -18.87 26.71 0.88
C THR A 445 -17.51 26.03 0.81
N TYR A 446 -17.48 24.75 0.55
CA TYR A 446 -16.26 23.99 0.31
C TYR A 446 -15.90 24.01 -1.17
N MET A 447 -14.64 24.27 -1.48
CA MET A 447 -14.06 24.15 -2.82
C MET A 447 -12.74 23.39 -2.72
N GLY A 448 -12.58 22.36 -3.54
CA GLY A 448 -11.36 21.56 -3.54
C GLY A 448 -11.03 21.04 -4.95
N THR A 449 -9.73 21.03 -5.27
CA THR A 449 -9.21 20.46 -6.51
C THR A 449 -8.12 19.47 -6.16
N GLU A 450 -8.17 18.29 -6.76
CA GLU A 450 -7.18 17.23 -6.61
C GLU A 450 -6.67 16.83 -7.98
N TYR A 451 -5.37 16.77 -8.11
CA TYR A 451 -4.69 16.26 -9.29
C TYR A 451 -3.78 15.11 -8.87
N SER A 452 -3.78 14.04 -9.64
CA SER A 452 -2.80 12.98 -9.48
C SER A 452 -2.39 12.42 -10.83
N PHE A 453 -1.15 11.99 -10.92
CA PHE A 453 -0.56 11.43 -12.13
C PHE A 453 0.44 10.34 -11.76
N GLY A 454 0.44 9.23 -12.51
CA GLY A 454 1.38 8.14 -12.34
C GLY A 454 1.82 7.58 -13.68
N LYS A 455 3.12 7.33 -13.82
CA LYS A 455 3.71 6.78 -15.05
C LYS A 455 4.84 5.82 -14.72
N SER A 456 4.88 4.72 -15.46
CA SER A 456 6.02 3.80 -15.45
C SER A 456 6.96 4.12 -16.60
N ASN A 457 8.27 4.16 -16.30
CA ASN A 457 9.34 4.31 -17.28
C ASN A 457 10.20 3.06 -17.27
N LYS A 458 10.55 2.53 -18.45
CA LYS A 458 11.35 1.29 -18.58
C LYS A 458 12.75 1.42 -17.98
N THR A 459 13.32 2.62 -17.97
CA THR A 459 14.67 2.87 -17.47
C THR A 459 14.66 3.32 -16.01
N LEU A 460 13.80 4.26 -15.67
CA LEU A 460 13.83 4.95 -14.37
C LEU A 460 12.95 4.29 -13.30
N GLY A 461 11.91 3.55 -13.69
CA GLY A 461 10.96 2.98 -12.75
C GLY A 461 9.61 3.69 -12.76
N TYR A 462 8.96 3.81 -11.62
CA TYR A 462 7.62 4.37 -11.50
C TYR A 462 7.61 5.67 -10.70
N PHE A 463 6.87 6.64 -11.21
CA PHE A 463 6.63 7.94 -10.58
C PHE A 463 5.13 8.13 -10.34
N TYR A 464 4.79 8.61 -9.17
CA TYR A 464 3.45 9.03 -8.80
C TYR A 464 3.52 10.41 -8.12
N VAL A 465 2.65 11.31 -8.54
CA VAL A 465 2.49 12.65 -7.95
C VAL A 465 1.03 12.86 -7.65
N SER A 466 0.70 13.41 -6.51
CA SER A 466 -0.63 13.91 -6.20
C SER A 466 -0.54 15.27 -5.51
N SER A 467 -1.43 16.18 -5.90
CA SER A 467 -1.55 17.52 -5.33
C SER A 467 -3.01 17.79 -5.00
N GLY A 468 -3.23 18.48 -3.90
CA GLY A 468 -4.54 18.90 -3.47
C GLY A 468 -4.55 20.35 -2.98
N LEU A 469 -5.54 21.11 -3.39
CA LEU A 469 -5.80 22.48 -2.93
C LEU A 469 -7.28 22.58 -2.54
N ALA A 470 -7.57 23.02 -1.33
CA ALA A 470 -8.95 23.20 -0.90
C ALA A 470 -9.07 24.31 0.15
N THR A 471 -10.26 24.85 0.24
CA THR A 471 -10.64 25.84 1.27
C THR A 471 -12.13 25.80 1.53
N TYR A 472 -12.52 26.28 2.69
CA TYR A 472 -13.90 26.69 2.97
C TYR A 472 -14.00 28.20 2.80
N LEU A 473 -15.13 28.67 2.32
CA LEU A 473 -15.47 30.09 2.23
C LEU A 473 -16.66 30.36 3.17
N TYR A 474 -16.50 31.32 4.05
CA TYR A 474 -17.58 31.90 4.86
C TYR A 474 -17.87 33.31 4.36
N GLY A 475 -18.94 33.48 3.63
CA GLY A 475 -19.07 34.61 2.73
C GLY A 475 -17.96 34.59 1.67
N ASN A 476 -17.13 35.63 1.67
CA ASN A 476 -15.95 35.70 0.78
C ASN A 476 -14.62 35.45 1.50
N LEU A 477 -14.65 35.11 2.80
CA LEU A 477 -13.45 34.89 3.60
C LEU A 477 -13.01 33.44 3.52
N PRO A 478 -11.77 33.14 3.10
CA PRO A 478 -11.24 31.78 3.11
C PRO A 478 -10.98 31.32 4.54
N MET A 479 -11.28 30.05 4.81
CA MET A 479 -11.08 29.38 6.09
C MET A 479 -10.56 27.97 5.87
N GLN A 480 -9.78 27.46 6.82
CA GLN A 480 -9.33 26.07 6.83
C GLN A 480 -8.74 25.61 5.49
N GLY A 481 -7.99 26.51 4.83
CA GLY A 481 -7.34 26.21 3.56
C GLY A 481 -6.22 25.20 3.71
N ILE A 482 -6.00 24.40 2.67
CA ILE A 482 -4.94 23.38 2.60
C ILE A 482 -4.33 23.36 1.20
N PHE A 483 -3.02 23.23 1.15
CA PHE A 483 -2.28 22.73 0.01
C PHE A 483 -1.52 21.47 0.42
N SER A 484 -1.58 20.42 -0.39
CA SER A 484 -0.83 19.19 -0.19
C SER A 484 -0.15 18.75 -1.48
N LEU A 485 1.06 18.22 -1.38
CA LEU A 485 1.83 17.64 -2.47
C LEU A 485 2.48 16.36 -1.97
N ASN A 486 2.16 15.24 -2.62
CA ASN A 486 2.78 13.95 -2.34
C ASN A 486 3.40 13.39 -3.62
N MET A 487 4.66 12.97 -3.55
CA MET A 487 5.38 12.32 -4.65
C MET A 487 5.91 10.99 -4.16
N LYS A 488 5.71 9.94 -4.94
CA LYS A 488 6.21 8.59 -4.67
C LYS A 488 6.97 8.08 -5.88
N TYR A 489 8.12 7.53 -5.62
CA TYR A 489 8.96 6.92 -6.63
C TYR A 489 9.43 5.56 -6.18
N PHE A 490 9.50 4.60 -7.09
CA PHE A 490 10.28 3.40 -6.90
C PHE A 490 11.05 3.02 -8.19
N SER A 491 12.28 2.58 -7.99
CA SER A 491 13.17 2.20 -9.09
C SER A 491 12.74 0.90 -9.75
N ASN A 492 13.27 0.62 -10.93
CA ASN A 492 13.27 -0.73 -11.47
C ASN A 492 14.04 -1.69 -10.55
N LEU A 493 13.78 -2.98 -10.67
CA LEU A 493 14.54 -4.00 -9.95
C LEU A 493 15.94 -4.12 -10.54
N VAL A 494 16.94 -3.92 -9.70
CA VAL A 494 18.34 -4.16 -10.01
C VAL A 494 18.75 -5.52 -9.43
N SER A 495 19.36 -6.38 -10.23
CA SER A 495 19.87 -7.67 -9.78
C SER A 495 21.27 -7.49 -9.20
N PHE A 496 21.48 -7.94 -7.97
CA PHE A 496 22.78 -7.96 -7.30
C PHE A 496 23.08 -9.38 -6.82
N ARG A 497 23.90 -10.10 -7.54
CA ARG A 497 24.09 -11.55 -7.36
C ARG A 497 22.72 -12.27 -7.41
N ASN A 498 22.38 -13.02 -6.37
CA ASN A 498 21.10 -13.74 -6.25
C ASN A 498 19.97 -12.87 -5.64
N ASN A 499 20.29 -11.67 -5.18
CA ASN A 499 19.34 -10.74 -4.56
C ASN A 499 18.82 -9.74 -5.60
N LYS A 500 17.71 -9.08 -5.25
CA LYS A 500 17.16 -7.98 -6.04
C LYS A 500 17.05 -6.74 -5.16
N ILE A 501 17.41 -5.58 -5.70
CA ILE A 501 17.37 -4.30 -5.00
C ILE A 501 16.32 -3.40 -5.65
N ARG A 502 15.58 -2.67 -4.83
CA ARG A 502 14.68 -1.61 -5.25
C ARG A 502 14.80 -0.44 -4.29
N ASN A 503 14.84 0.77 -4.83
CA ASN A 503 14.87 2.00 -4.07
C ASN A 503 13.50 2.66 -4.10
N PHE A 504 13.11 3.27 -2.99
CA PHE A 504 11.87 4.00 -2.81
C PHE A 504 12.19 5.41 -2.31
N ILE A 505 11.45 6.39 -2.84
CA ILE A 505 11.49 7.77 -2.38
C ILE A 505 10.05 8.21 -2.16
N ASN A 506 9.78 8.80 -1.01
CA ASN A 506 8.52 9.46 -0.72
C ASN A 506 8.79 10.89 -0.29
N PHE A 507 8.06 11.82 -0.88
CA PHE A 507 8.06 13.24 -0.55
C PHE A 507 6.63 13.63 -0.21
N ASP A 508 6.42 14.28 0.91
CA ASP A 508 5.13 14.77 1.38
C ASP A 508 5.28 16.20 1.89
N TYR A 509 4.50 17.12 1.34
CA TYR A 509 4.42 18.49 1.79
C TYR A 509 2.97 18.87 2.03
N THR A 510 2.68 19.41 3.20
CA THR A 510 1.35 19.90 3.58
C THR A 510 1.48 21.31 4.16
N ARG A 511 0.65 22.22 3.67
CA ARG A 511 0.54 23.59 4.17
C ARG A 511 -0.91 23.94 4.48
N GLY A 512 -1.14 24.46 5.68
CA GLY A 512 -2.43 25.02 6.10
C GLY A 512 -2.46 26.54 5.96
N PHE A 513 -3.61 27.07 5.56
CA PHE A 513 -3.91 28.50 5.49
C PHE A 513 -5.17 28.76 6.31
N GLU A 514 -5.21 29.84 7.07
CA GLU A 514 -6.38 30.25 7.87
C GLU A 514 -6.99 29.07 8.64
N ARG A 515 -6.10 28.26 9.28
CA ARG A 515 -6.50 27.08 10.05
C ARG A 515 -6.96 27.48 11.45
N ASN A 516 -7.93 26.75 11.97
CA ASN A 516 -8.40 26.88 13.33
C ASN A 516 -7.26 26.70 14.35
N ARG A 517 -7.46 27.15 15.60
CA ARG A 517 -6.43 27.10 16.64
C ARG A 517 -5.99 25.68 16.98
N ASP A 518 -6.94 24.76 17.07
CA ASP A 518 -6.70 23.34 17.37
C ASP A 518 -6.09 22.58 16.19
N GLU A 519 -6.20 23.09 14.98
CA GLU A 519 -5.70 22.44 13.79
C GLU A 519 -4.22 22.70 13.58
N SER A 520 -3.42 21.67 13.76
CA SER A 520 -1.97 21.72 13.58
C SER A 520 -1.44 20.40 13.04
N LEU A 521 -0.36 20.48 12.27
CA LEU A 521 0.41 19.34 11.80
C LEU A 521 1.38 18.87 12.88
N ARG A 522 1.60 17.57 12.96
CA ARG A 522 2.55 16.93 13.88
C ARG A 522 3.44 15.97 13.12
N PHE A 523 4.54 15.54 13.74
CA PHE A 523 5.29 14.39 13.25
C PHE A 523 4.46 13.12 13.46
N VAL A 524 4.04 12.47 12.38
CA VAL A 524 3.14 11.30 12.43
C VAL A 524 3.83 10.08 11.85
N SER A 525 3.60 8.92 12.45
CA SER A 525 4.13 7.64 11.99
C SER A 525 3.67 7.24 10.57
N ILE A 526 2.51 7.74 10.14
CA ILE A 526 1.96 7.47 8.79
C ILE A 526 2.88 7.98 7.68
N ASN A 527 3.71 9.00 7.96
CA ASN A 527 4.58 9.66 6.98
C ASN A 527 6.06 9.25 7.10
N GLY A 528 6.37 8.11 7.75
CA GLY A 528 7.72 7.56 7.80
C GLY A 528 8.35 7.49 9.19
N PHE A 529 7.97 8.34 10.13
CA PHE A 529 8.59 8.37 11.47
C PHE A 529 7.96 7.37 12.44
N SER A 530 8.37 6.09 12.34
CA SER A 530 8.05 5.09 13.36
C SER A 530 8.98 5.23 14.58
N GLY A 531 8.42 5.09 15.78
CA GLY A 531 9.20 5.11 17.03
C GLY A 531 9.39 6.50 17.64
N PHE A 532 8.86 7.55 17.02
CA PHE A 532 8.88 8.90 17.53
C PHE A 532 7.49 9.35 18.01
N LYS A 533 7.42 9.94 19.18
CA LYS A 533 6.24 10.61 19.69
C LYS A 533 6.61 11.90 20.43
N ASN A 534 6.03 13.00 20.00
CA ASN A 534 6.11 14.29 20.67
C ASN A 534 4.80 15.05 20.46
N ASP A 535 4.06 15.27 21.53
CA ASP A 535 2.77 15.95 21.48
C ASP A 535 2.91 17.49 21.61
N SER A 536 4.11 17.98 21.96
CA SER A 536 4.40 19.42 22.18
C SER A 536 4.90 20.11 20.92
N VAL A 537 5.33 19.36 19.89
CA VAL A 537 5.83 19.92 18.63
C VAL A 537 4.74 19.88 17.57
N TYR A 538 4.39 21.04 17.06
CA TYR A 538 3.39 21.21 16.02
C TYR A 538 3.71 22.39 15.10
N GLY A 539 3.12 22.39 13.91
CA GLY A 539 3.32 23.44 12.90
C GLY A 539 2.09 23.62 12.01
N LYS A 540 2.12 24.61 11.16
CA LYS A 540 1.11 24.83 10.11
C LYS A 540 1.57 24.29 8.75
N GLN A 541 2.86 24.00 8.63
CA GLN A 541 3.47 23.39 7.46
C GLN A 541 4.32 22.21 7.87
N ARG A 542 4.31 21.14 7.07
CA ARG A 542 5.14 19.96 7.25
C ARG A 542 5.74 19.52 5.92
N LEU A 543 7.04 19.31 5.93
CA LEU A 543 7.76 18.61 4.86
C LEU A 543 8.28 17.29 5.40
N THR A 544 8.09 16.22 4.65
CA THR A 544 8.67 14.91 4.97
C THR A 544 9.29 14.30 3.73
N VAL A 545 10.50 13.78 3.86
CA VAL A 545 11.22 13.03 2.82
C VAL A 545 11.65 11.69 3.42
N SER A 546 11.28 10.60 2.77
CA SER A 546 11.67 9.25 3.17
C SER A 546 12.37 8.56 2.02
N LEU A 547 13.56 8.04 2.30
CA LEU A 547 14.39 7.26 1.39
C LEU A 547 14.50 5.84 1.95
N GLU A 548 14.29 4.85 1.11
CA GLU A 548 14.42 3.46 1.50
C GLU A 548 15.04 2.64 0.38
N SER A 549 16.03 1.80 0.71
CA SER A 549 16.65 0.84 -0.18
C SER A 549 16.38 -0.57 0.34
N VAL A 550 15.69 -1.38 -0.45
CA VAL A 550 15.24 -2.72 -0.07
C VAL A 550 15.99 -3.78 -0.85
N LEU A 551 16.65 -4.68 -0.14
CA LEU A 551 17.31 -5.87 -0.64
C LEU A 551 16.40 -7.08 -0.44
N PHE A 552 15.80 -7.60 -1.49
CA PHE A 552 14.97 -8.80 -1.48
C PHE A 552 15.85 -10.05 -1.55
N SER A 553 15.82 -10.84 -0.50
CA SER A 553 16.53 -12.10 -0.41
C SER A 553 15.80 -13.20 -1.20
N PRO A 554 16.50 -14.08 -1.92
CA PRO A 554 15.89 -15.26 -2.53
C PRO A 554 15.52 -16.34 -1.51
N ALA A 555 15.98 -16.21 -0.27
CA ALA A 555 15.73 -17.19 0.79
C ALA A 555 14.22 -17.31 1.06
N ASN A 556 13.76 -18.54 1.08
CA ASN A 556 12.40 -18.92 1.42
C ASN A 556 12.44 -20.03 2.48
N ILE A 557 11.99 -19.73 3.69
CA ILE A 557 11.96 -20.66 4.82
C ILE A 557 10.50 -20.82 5.24
N TYR A 558 9.90 -21.97 5.05
CA TYR A 558 8.46 -22.22 5.32
C TYR A 558 7.49 -21.28 4.61
N GLY A 559 7.81 -20.84 3.41
CA GLY A 559 7.03 -19.79 2.76
C GLY A 559 7.34 -18.38 3.29
N PHE A 560 8.13 -18.25 4.35
CA PHE A 560 8.61 -16.96 4.82
C PHE A 560 9.71 -16.44 3.92
N ARG A 561 9.52 -15.24 3.42
CA ARG A 561 10.46 -14.48 2.60
C ARG A 561 10.96 -13.28 3.38
N PHE A 562 12.20 -12.90 3.12
CA PHE A 562 12.90 -11.86 3.86
C PHE A 562 13.34 -10.74 2.92
N ALA A 563 13.18 -9.50 3.38
CA ALA A 563 13.83 -8.37 2.77
C ALA A 563 14.51 -7.51 3.84
N PHE A 564 15.73 -7.12 3.55
CA PHE A 564 16.50 -6.21 4.39
C PHE A 564 16.40 -4.82 3.81
N PHE A 565 16.29 -3.81 4.64
CA PHE A 565 16.22 -2.43 4.14
C PHE A 565 17.00 -1.47 5.00
N GLY A 566 17.60 -0.49 4.33
CA GLY A 566 18.13 0.72 4.97
C GLY A 566 17.20 1.88 4.69
N PHE A 567 17.05 2.80 5.63
CA PHE A 567 16.20 3.96 5.48
C PHE A 567 16.83 5.23 6.03
N ALA A 568 16.41 6.36 5.46
CA ALA A 568 16.70 7.70 5.96
C ALA A 568 15.43 8.53 5.80
N ASP A 569 14.90 9.02 6.92
CA ASP A 569 13.71 9.85 6.98
C ASP A 569 14.09 11.24 7.50
N PHE A 570 13.54 12.26 6.89
CA PHE A 570 13.66 13.64 7.31
C PHE A 570 12.28 14.30 7.34
N SER A 571 11.97 15.04 8.39
CA SER A 571 10.76 15.87 8.44
C SER A 571 11.05 17.19 9.12
N SER A 572 10.38 18.25 8.67
CA SER A 572 10.43 19.58 9.27
C SER A 572 9.02 20.11 9.47
N LEU A 573 8.75 20.64 10.66
CA LEU A 573 7.52 21.37 11.02
C LEU A 573 7.84 22.84 11.21
N PHE A 574 7.08 23.71 10.58
CA PHE A 574 7.31 25.16 10.65
C PHE A 574 6.02 25.97 10.62
N ALA A 575 6.08 27.21 11.08
CA ALA A 575 4.94 28.14 11.10
C ALA A 575 4.60 28.63 9.67
N THR A 576 3.46 29.28 9.51
CA THR A 576 2.94 29.74 8.20
C THR A 576 3.92 30.64 7.46
N ASN A 577 4.63 31.53 8.18
CA ASN A 577 5.55 32.54 7.62
C ASN A 577 7.02 32.17 7.76
N GLU A 578 7.33 30.94 8.16
CA GLU A 578 8.70 30.46 8.29
C GLU A 578 9.12 29.64 7.08
N THR A 579 10.44 29.62 6.84
CA THR A 579 11.06 28.76 5.85
C THR A 579 11.41 27.40 6.46
N ILE A 580 11.63 26.39 5.62
CA ILE A 580 12.02 25.03 6.04
C ILE A 580 13.27 25.06 6.96
N ALA A 581 14.19 26.02 6.72
CA ALA A 581 15.44 26.15 7.49
C ALA A 581 15.20 26.60 8.94
N ASN A 582 14.11 27.28 9.22
CA ASN A 582 13.76 27.79 10.56
C ASN A 582 12.81 26.85 11.32
N GLY A 583 12.37 25.78 10.70
CA GLY A 583 11.45 24.81 11.29
C GLY A 583 12.13 23.88 12.29
N ILE A 584 11.30 23.20 13.07
CA ILE A 584 11.75 22.11 13.94
C ILE A 584 11.95 20.87 13.07
N ALA A 585 13.21 20.45 12.92
CA ALA A 585 13.59 19.32 12.09
C ALA A 585 13.74 18.02 12.92
N LEU A 586 13.35 16.92 12.33
CA LEU A 586 13.54 15.58 12.84
C LEU A 586 14.16 14.72 11.74
N ALA A 587 15.23 14.00 12.07
CA ALA A 587 15.84 13.01 11.19
C ALA A 587 15.84 11.64 11.86
N ALA A 588 15.73 10.59 11.05
CA ALA A 588 15.92 9.22 11.48
C ALA A 588 16.68 8.44 10.42
N ILE A 589 17.65 7.64 10.81
CA ILE A 589 18.37 6.71 9.94
C ILE A 589 18.36 5.33 10.56
N GLY A 590 18.36 4.29 9.76
CA GLY A 590 18.38 2.95 10.34
C GLY A 590 18.32 1.83 9.34
N LEU A 591 18.16 0.64 9.89
CA LEU A 591 18.07 -0.62 9.18
C LEU A 591 16.82 -1.38 9.63
N GLY A 592 16.37 -2.30 8.81
CA GLY A 592 15.25 -3.15 9.20
C GLY A 592 15.18 -4.44 8.40
N ILE A 593 14.28 -5.30 8.84
CA ILE A 593 13.93 -6.53 8.18
C ILE A 593 12.42 -6.62 8.01
N ARG A 594 11.99 -7.03 6.83
CA ARG A 594 10.61 -7.38 6.51
C ARG A 594 10.50 -8.89 6.33
N ILE A 595 9.49 -9.45 6.95
CA ILE A 595 9.21 -10.88 6.92
C ILE A 595 7.78 -11.05 6.44
N ARG A 596 7.57 -11.86 5.43
CA ARG A 596 6.26 -12.16 4.87
C ARG A 596 6.14 -13.62 4.48
N ASN A 597 4.98 -14.20 4.71
CA ASN A 597 4.61 -15.50 4.18
C ASN A 597 3.47 -15.32 3.18
N ASP A 598 3.71 -15.70 1.92
CA ASP A 598 2.74 -15.53 0.83
C ASP A 598 1.55 -16.49 0.94
N ASN A 599 1.68 -17.60 1.68
CA ASN A 599 0.61 -18.58 1.87
C ASN A 599 -0.33 -18.24 3.03
N LEU A 600 0.09 -17.32 3.92
CA LEU A 600 -0.65 -16.93 5.10
C LEU A 600 -1.30 -15.56 4.91
N VAL A 601 -2.44 -15.37 5.54
CA VAL A 601 -3.18 -14.12 5.48
C VAL A 601 -2.58 -13.00 6.33
N PHE A 602 -1.45 -13.27 6.99
CA PHE A 602 -0.75 -12.27 7.79
C PHE A 602 -0.23 -11.12 6.93
N ASN A 603 -0.31 -9.92 7.49
CA ASN A 603 0.38 -8.78 6.92
C ASN A 603 1.90 -8.98 7.00
N THR A 604 2.64 -8.27 6.14
CA THR A 604 4.09 -8.20 6.27
C THR A 604 4.46 -7.70 7.66
N PHE A 605 5.34 -8.44 8.33
CA PHE A 605 5.87 -8.07 9.62
C PHE A 605 7.19 -7.33 9.42
N GLN A 606 7.36 -6.18 10.04
CA GLN A 606 8.54 -5.33 9.91
C GLN A 606 9.14 -5.03 11.28
N ILE A 607 10.44 -5.24 11.38
CA ILE A 607 11.27 -4.79 12.51
C ILE A 607 12.15 -3.67 11.98
N ARG A 608 12.11 -2.50 12.63
CA ARG A 608 12.97 -1.34 12.32
C ARG A 608 13.82 -1.00 13.53
N LEU A 609 15.10 -0.79 13.30
CA LEU A 609 16.03 -0.19 14.25
C LEU A 609 16.39 1.20 13.71
N GLY A 610 15.92 2.24 14.39
CA GLY A 610 16.12 3.63 14.03
C GLY A 610 16.99 4.38 15.01
N PHE A 611 17.83 5.24 14.50
CA PHE A 611 18.61 6.21 15.25
C PHE A 611 18.13 7.61 14.92
N PHE A 612 17.89 8.43 15.95
CA PHE A 612 17.41 9.80 15.85
C PHE A 612 18.52 10.74 16.33
N PRO A 613 19.30 11.39 15.42
CA PRO A 613 20.48 12.17 15.81
C PRO A 613 20.16 13.37 16.70
N ASN A 614 19.09 14.11 16.38
CA ASN A 614 18.73 15.35 17.09
C ASN A 614 17.22 15.40 17.33
N PRO A 615 16.70 14.63 18.29
CA PRO A 615 15.28 14.67 18.59
C PRO A 615 14.92 15.96 19.34
N PRO A 616 13.77 16.58 19.04
CA PRO A 616 13.26 17.72 19.78
C PRO A 616 13.11 17.40 21.28
N MET A 617 13.22 18.42 22.13
CA MET A 617 13.03 18.24 23.59
C MET A 617 11.69 17.59 23.91
N TYR A 618 11.64 16.84 25.00
CA TYR A 618 10.46 16.08 25.48
C TYR A 618 9.96 14.99 24.51
N SER A 619 10.78 14.58 23.55
CA SER A 619 10.44 13.48 22.65
C SER A 619 10.54 12.11 23.34
N LYS A 620 9.54 11.27 23.11
CA LYS A 620 9.59 9.85 23.48
C LYS A 620 10.09 9.07 22.27
N ILE A 621 11.26 8.43 22.42
CA ILE A 621 11.90 7.69 21.35
C ILE A 621 11.86 6.21 21.66
N ASN A 622 11.44 5.42 20.68
CA ASN A 622 11.58 3.98 20.66
C ASN A 622 12.42 3.59 19.44
N ASN A 623 13.70 3.32 19.69
CA ASN A 623 14.64 2.96 18.62
C ASN A 623 14.29 1.65 17.91
N LEU A 624 13.69 0.69 18.63
CA LEU A 624 13.21 -0.56 18.07
C LEU A 624 11.70 -0.50 17.87
N THR A 625 11.23 -0.60 16.65
CA THR A 625 9.80 -0.65 16.34
C THR A 625 9.46 -1.93 15.60
N VAL A 626 8.31 -2.48 16.00
CA VAL A 626 7.70 -3.64 15.36
C VAL A 626 6.33 -3.20 14.84
N SER A 627 6.12 -3.34 13.54
CA SER A 627 4.87 -2.87 12.91
C SER A 627 4.53 -3.71 11.69
N GLY A 628 3.33 -3.51 11.16
CA GLY A 628 3.03 -3.89 9.79
C GLY A 628 3.85 -3.04 8.80
N GLU A 629 4.02 -3.53 7.59
CA GLU A 629 4.71 -2.79 6.52
C GLU A 629 4.01 -1.46 6.24
N GLN A 630 4.77 -0.38 6.20
CA GLN A 630 4.28 0.91 5.71
C GLN A 630 4.22 0.84 4.18
N LEU A 631 3.01 0.77 3.66
CA LEU A 631 2.79 0.62 2.24
C LEU A 631 2.85 1.98 1.53
N LEU A 632 3.88 2.19 0.73
CA LEU A 632 4.00 3.34 -0.18
C LEU A 632 3.16 3.13 -1.44
N ARG A 633 1.96 2.53 -1.33
CA ARG A 633 1.10 2.29 -2.50
C ARG A 633 0.66 3.61 -3.13
N PRO A 634 0.80 3.76 -4.45
CA PRO A 634 0.12 4.84 -5.14
C PRO A 634 -1.40 4.63 -5.05
N ASN A 635 -2.14 5.72 -4.98
CA ASN A 635 -3.59 5.66 -5.03
C ASN A 635 -4.05 5.31 -6.46
N ASN A 636 -5.23 4.71 -6.56
CA ASN A 636 -5.88 4.56 -7.86
C ASN A 636 -6.31 5.92 -8.40
N PHE A 637 -6.48 6.00 -9.71
CA PHE A 637 -7.00 7.18 -10.42
C PHE A 637 -8.53 7.08 -10.63
N ASP A 638 -9.20 6.18 -9.92
CA ASP A 638 -10.66 6.16 -9.83
C ASP A 638 -11.13 7.24 -8.84
N SER A 639 -12.19 7.93 -9.20
CA SER A 639 -12.85 8.86 -8.28
C SER A 639 -13.75 8.05 -7.34
N GLY A 640 -13.38 7.99 -6.06
CA GLY A 640 -14.26 7.55 -4.99
C GLY A 640 -15.38 8.57 -4.71
N PRO A 641 -15.87 8.68 -3.47
CA PRO A 641 -16.81 9.72 -3.07
C PRO A 641 -16.23 11.12 -3.30
N PRO A 642 -17.08 12.16 -3.52
CA PRO A 642 -16.65 13.55 -3.43
C PRO A 642 -15.84 13.77 -2.15
N SER A 643 -14.60 14.28 -2.25
CA SER A 643 -13.66 14.28 -1.13
C SER A 643 -13.49 15.65 -0.50
N ILE A 644 -13.24 15.64 0.80
CA ILE A 644 -12.68 16.74 1.56
C ILE A 644 -11.21 16.41 1.74
N ILE A 645 -10.31 17.32 1.34
CA ILE A 645 -8.87 17.10 1.47
C ILE A 645 -8.50 17.22 2.96
N PRO A 646 -7.95 16.15 3.59
CA PRO A 646 -7.69 16.16 5.02
C PRO A 646 -6.41 16.95 5.34
N TYR A 647 -6.45 17.77 6.38
CA TYR A 647 -5.29 18.46 6.95
C TYR A 647 -4.71 17.63 8.10
N ARG A 648 -3.64 16.85 7.82
CA ARG A 648 -3.02 15.93 8.81
C ARG A 648 -1.60 15.53 8.45
#